data_eee1a18aaed15ff1ff19b95b617456cd
#
_entry.id   eee1a18aaed15ff1ff19b95b617456cd
#
_cell.length_a   1.000
_cell.length_b   1.000
_cell.length_c   1.000
_cell.angle_alpha   90.00
_cell.angle_beta   90.00
_cell.angle_gamma   90.00
#
_symmetry.space_group_name_H-M   'P 1'
#
loop_
_entity.id
_entity.type
_entity.pdbx_description
1 polymer ?
#
loop_
_entity_poly.entity_id
_entity_poly.type
_entity_poly.pdbx_seq_one_letter_code
_entity_poly.pdbx_strand_id
1 'polypeptide(L)'
;MESKRLGLCHKSLFVVPNHLTEQWSGEFLRLYPSANILVATKKDFEPKNRKKFCARIATGEYDAVIIGHSQFEKIPVSMERQQRLLAEQIFEVEEGLRELKSQRAERFTIKSLERTKRGLEAKLKKLQDSSRKDDVVTFEQLGVDRLYVDEAHNYKNLFLYTKMRNVAGLSATDAQKSSDMLLKCRYIDEITDSRGVVFATGTPVSNSMTELYTMMRYLQHDAIRGKGLAHFDCWASTFGETQTAIELAPEGTGYRARTRFAKFFNLPELMTLFKEAADIKTSDQLNLPTPTPIYHNEVAQPTEIQKQMVQELSERAARVHAQLVDPGTDNMLKITSDGRKLGLDQRIINPDLPDDPNSKVNRCVDNIHRIWQDGQADRLTQLVFCDLSTPKTGATGAKAAKTAGGNLDSPELNAVERLIDKENPDEPGFTVYDDIREKLVARGIPREQIAFIHEANTEVRKKELFAKVRSGQVRVLMGSTFKMGAGMNVQDRLVALHDLDCPWRPGDLEQRSGRIIRQGNRNKEVHIYRYVTESTFDAYLWQTVENKQKFISQIMTSKSPVRSCEDIDEAALSYAEIKALCAGDERIREKMDLDVDVARLRLMKANHQSQQYRLEDNILRHFPAQIEENKGFLSGFEADMRTLEAHPHPKDGFAGMEVKGDFLTDKDNAGAAILEAFKDAKGLEPVPIGSYRGFSMSLTVENFGKDFILTLKGRMSHRVELGKDARGNLVRIDNALAQMPERYKTVQGRLENVQAQLATAKAELGKPFPQEAELKEKSARLAELNAELNIDDRTPLEQAAENVVAKRPSVLGKLKVPSVHGAGEKKKSHEQEAR
;
A
#
# COMPACT_ATOMS: atom_id res chain seq x y z
N MET A 1 -8.77 8.04 -30.66
CA MET A 1 -9.36 8.45 -31.96
C MET A 1 -10.88 8.57 -31.86
N GLU A 2 -11.64 7.51 -31.59
CA GLU A 2 -13.11 7.55 -31.60
C GLU A 2 -13.71 8.55 -30.60
N SER A 3 -13.19 8.65 -29.40
CA SER A 3 -13.64 9.65 -28.42
C SER A 3 -13.46 11.08 -28.93
N LYS A 4 -12.38 11.37 -29.64
CA LYS A 4 -12.13 12.69 -30.27
C LYS A 4 -13.10 12.93 -31.43
N ARG A 5 -13.31 11.92 -32.30
CA ARG A 5 -14.27 12.00 -33.40
C ARG A 5 -15.70 12.27 -32.94
N LEU A 6 -16.07 11.74 -31.77
CA LEU A 6 -17.39 11.93 -31.15
C LEU A 6 -17.48 13.22 -30.32
N GLY A 7 -16.41 14.03 -30.24
CA GLY A 7 -16.38 15.24 -29.42
C GLY A 7 -16.34 14.98 -27.92
N LEU A 8 -16.03 13.77 -27.48
CA LEU A 8 -15.95 13.40 -26.06
C LEU A 8 -14.60 13.73 -25.43
N CYS A 9 -13.61 14.08 -26.21
CA CYS A 9 -12.32 14.61 -25.75
C CYS A 9 -11.67 15.45 -26.84
N HIS A 10 -10.81 16.38 -26.44
CA HIS A 10 -10.05 17.23 -27.35
C HIS A 10 -8.59 16.80 -27.46
N LYS A 11 -7.95 16.46 -26.34
CA LYS A 11 -6.53 16.14 -26.30
C LYS A 11 -6.23 14.93 -25.41
N SER A 12 -5.83 13.83 -26.01
CA SER A 12 -5.53 12.58 -25.35
C SER A 12 -4.04 12.43 -25.05
N LEU A 13 -3.70 12.07 -23.81
CA LEU A 13 -2.33 11.74 -23.38
C LEU A 13 -2.24 10.26 -22.99
N PHE A 14 -1.29 9.57 -23.59
CA PHE A 14 -0.99 8.15 -23.33
C PHE A 14 0.32 8.05 -22.53
N VAL A 15 0.23 7.58 -21.32
CA VAL A 15 1.36 7.36 -20.40
C VAL A 15 1.67 5.87 -20.40
N VAL A 16 2.84 5.51 -20.91
CA VAL A 16 3.21 4.12 -21.17
C VAL A 16 4.59 3.81 -20.58
N PRO A 17 4.96 2.55 -20.36
CA PRO A 17 6.33 2.21 -19.96
C PRO A 17 7.37 2.80 -20.93
N ASN A 18 8.46 3.32 -20.40
CA ASN A 18 9.43 4.11 -21.18
C ASN A 18 9.98 3.39 -22.42
N HIS A 19 10.10 2.08 -22.37
CA HIS A 19 10.61 1.25 -23.48
C HIS A 19 9.55 0.90 -24.51
N LEU A 20 8.26 1.19 -24.23
CA LEU A 20 7.13 0.88 -25.12
C LEU A 20 6.65 2.09 -25.95
N THR A 21 7.19 3.29 -25.75
CA THR A 21 6.74 4.51 -26.44
C THR A 21 6.72 4.38 -27.95
N GLU A 22 7.78 3.78 -28.53
CA GLU A 22 7.87 3.57 -29.98
C GLU A 22 6.92 2.43 -30.47
N GLN A 23 6.77 1.37 -29.68
CA GLN A 23 5.83 0.31 -30.01
C GLN A 23 4.39 0.83 -30.02
N TRP A 24 4.01 1.61 -29.00
CA TRP A 24 2.70 2.26 -28.93
C TRP A 24 2.44 3.16 -30.12
N SER A 25 3.44 3.96 -30.53
CA SER A 25 3.31 4.82 -31.70
C SER A 25 3.13 4.04 -32.99
N GLY A 26 3.89 2.95 -33.14
CA GLY A 26 3.78 2.07 -34.31
C GLY A 26 2.43 1.39 -34.42
N GLU A 27 1.92 0.83 -33.31
CA GLU A 27 0.59 0.20 -33.27
C GLU A 27 -0.54 1.22 -33.46
N PHE A 28 -0.38 2.43 -32.89
CA PHE A 28 -1.36 3.51 -33.06
C PHE A 28 -1.47 3.92 -34.55
N LEU A 29 -0.35 4.13 -35.24
CA LEU A 29 -0.33 4.49 -36.65
C LEU A 29 -0.75 3.32 -37.55
N ARG A 30 -0.58 2.08 -37.12
CA ARG A 30 -1.08 0.91 -37.85
C ARG A 30 -2.61 0.86 -37.85
N LEU A 31 -3.23 1.24 -36.73
CA LEU A 31 -4.70 1.32 -36.61
C LEU A 31 -5.28 2.60 -37.25
N TYR A 32 -4.54 3.70 -37.15
CA TYR A 32 -4.95 5.01 -37.63
C TYR A 32 -3.81 5.68 -38.42
N PRO A 33 -3.61 5.30 -39.71
CA PRO A 33 -2.45 5.74 -40.49
C PRO A 33 -2.36 7.26 -40.71
N SER A 34 -3.48 7.97 -40.69
CA SER A 34 -3.56 9.42 -40.87
C SER A 34 -3.50 10.23 -39.54
N ALA A 35 -3.32 9.58 -38.41
CA ALA A 35 -3.31 10.24 -37.14
C ALA A 35 -2.09 11.14 -36.96
N ASN A 36 -2.32 12.36 -36.45
CA ASN A 36 -1.26 13.28 -36.04
C ASN A 36 -0.86 12.97 -34.58
N ILE A 37 0.27 12.28 -34.39
CA ILE A 37 0.73 11.86 -33.05
C ILE A 37 2.03 12.58 -32.67
N LEU A 38 2.15 12.89 -31.36
CA LEU A 38 3.40 13.41 -30.77
C LEU A 38 3.99 12.35 -29.84
N VAL A 39 5.20 11.89 -30.11
CA VAL A 39 5.89 10.88 -29.30
C VAL A 39 7.06 11.52 -28.57
N ALA A 40 7.09 11.35 -27.27
CA ALA A 40 8.17 11.91 -26.44
C ALA A 40 9.43 11.06 -26.49
N THR A 41 10.56 11.71 -26.62
CA THR A 41 11.89 11.10 -26.55
C THR A 41 12.62 11.49 -25.28
N LYS A 42 13.68 10.77 -24.90
CA LYS A 42 14.52 11.14 -23.74
C LYS A 42 15.09 12.55 -23.85
N LYS A 43 15.44 12.99 -25.06
CA LYS A 43 16.01 14.32 -25.34
C LYS A 43 14.99 15.45 -25.11
N ASP A 44 13.71 15.21 -25.35
CA ASP A 44 12.64 16.20 -25.15
C ASP A 44 12.47 16.56 -23.67
N PHE A 45 12.83 15.66 -22.75
CA PHE A 45 12.75 15.86 -21.32
C PHE A 45 14.07 16.23 -20.62
N GLU A 46 15.10 16.53 -21.39
CA GLU A 46 16.27 17.25 -20.85
C GLU A 46 15.85 18.65 -20.38
N PRO A 47 16.47 19.20 -19.32
CA PRO A 47 16.03 20.48 -18.73
C PRO A 47 15.85 21.62 -19.73
N LYS A 48 16.73 21.72 -20.71
CA LYS A 48 16.72 22.76 -21.78
C LYS A 48 15.59 22.60 -22.82
N ASN A 49 15.09 21.39 -23.03
CA ASN A 49 14.11 21.05 -24.06
C ASN A 49 12.69 20.87 -23.52
N ARG A 50 12.54 20.53 -22.23
CA ARG A 50 11.27 20.17 -21.59
C ARG A 50 10.21 21.28 -21.75
N LYS A 51 10.58 22.54 -21.50
CA LYS A 51 9.66 23.68 -21.65
C LYS A 51 9.11 23.76 -23.09
N LYS A 52 10.00 23.60 -24.10
CA LYS A 52 9.63 23.61 -25.51
C LYS A 52 8.69 22.45 -25.87
N PHE A 53 8.97 21.25 -25.34
CA PHE A 53 8.13 20.08 -25.60
C PHE A 53 6.76 20.23 -24.94
N CYS A 54 6.66 20.67 -23.69
CA CYS A 54 5.39 20.95 -23.04
C CYS A 54 4.59 22.05 -23.76
N ALA A 55 5.27 23.11 -24.24
CA ALA A 55 4.61 24.14 -25.05
C ALA A 55 4.04 23.57 -26.37
N ARG A 56 4.75 22.63 -27.03
CA ARG A 56 4.22 21.94 -28.22
C ARG A 56 2.97 21.13 -27.90
N ILE A 57 2.92 20.44 -26.74
CA ILE A 57 1.71 19.74 -26.31
C ILE A 57 0.58 20.75 -26.09
N ALA A 58 0.85 21.85 -25.40
CA ALA A 58 -0.15 22.86 -25.06
C ALA A 58 -0.78 23.51 -26.32
N THR A 59 0.04 23.88 -27.28
CA THR A 59 -0.37 24.66 -28.48
C THR A 59 -0.70 23.82 -29.71
N GLY A 60 -0.23 22.58 -29.74
CA GLY A 60 -0.43 21.71 -30.92
C GLY A 60 -1.73 20.93 -30.86
N GLU A 61 -2.29 20.67 -32.05
CA GLU A 61 -3.45 19.79 -32.22
C GLU A 61 -2.98 18.40 -32.57
N TYR A 62 -2.91 17.52 -31.58
CA TYR A 62 -2.54 16.13 -31.76
C TYR A 62 -3.73 15.20 -31.47
N ASP A 63 -3.78 14.09 -32.19
CA ASP A 63 -4.76 13.02 -31.97
C ASP A 63 -4.34 12.17 -30.75
N ALA A 64 -3.04 12.02 -30.58
CA ALA A 64 -2.47 11.38 -29.40
C ALA A 64 -1.11 11.96 -29.05
N VAL A 65 -0.86 12.13 -27.77
CA VAL A 65 0.47 12.42 -27.21
C VAL A 65 0.91 11.19 -26.43
N ILE A 66 2.03 10.58 -26.82
CA ILE A 66 2.58 9.37 -26.20
C ILE A 66 3.83 9.71 -25.42
N ILE A 67 3.83 9.41 -24.13
CA ILE A 67 4.91 9.79 -23.19
C ILE A 67 5.24 8.62 -22.26
N GLY A 68 6.51 8.49 -21.88
CA GLY A 68 6.93 7.47 -20.92
C GLY A 68 6.63 7.87 -19.47
N HIS A 69 6.44 6.88 -18.59
CA HIS A 69 6.16 7.10 -17.15
C HIS A 69 7.14 8.08 -16.50
N SER A 70 8.45 7.87 -16.66
CA SER A 70 9.48 8.74 -16.06
C SER A 70 9.54 10.15 -16.66
N GLN A 71 8.98 10.36 -17.82
CA GLN A 71 8.85 11.65 -18.48
C GLN A 71 7.60 12.37 -17.97
N PHE A 72 6.50 11.63 -17.80
CA PHE A 72 5.25 12.14 -17.25
C PHE A 72 5.41 12.70 -15.82
N GLU A 73 6.21 12.03 -14.98
CA GLU A 73 6.56 12.49 -13.63
C GLU A 73 7.29 13.84 -13.62
N LYS A 74 7.95 14.22 -14.73
CA LYS A 74 8.67 15.51 -14.86
C LYS A 74 7.80 16.69 -15.25
N ILE A 75 6.54 16.47 -15.57
CA ILE A 75 5.56 17.52 -15.85
C ILE A 75 4.89 17.89 -14.52
N PRO A 76 5.16 19.08 -13.95
CA PRO A 76 4.64 19.43 -12.66
C PRO A 76 3.13 19.73 -12.72
N VAL A 77 2.44 19.50 -11.62
CA VAL A 77 1.09 20.01 -11.34
C VAL A 77 1.24 21.40 -10.72
N SER A 78 0.23 22.26 -10.86
CA SER A 78 0.23 23.62 -10.27
C SER A 78 0.50 23.58 -8.75
N MET A 79 1.14 24.64 -8.25
CA MET A 79 1.52 24.72 -6.84
C MET A 79 0.32 24.74 -5.92
N GLU A 80 -0.75 25.39 -6.35
CA GLU A 80 -2.01 25.49 -5.61
C GLU A 80 -2.62 24.11 -5.36
N ARG A 81 -2.59 23.23 -6.38
CA ARG A 81 -3.07 21.85 -6.24
C ARG A 81 -2.20 21.01 -5.31
N GLN A 82 -0.86 21.15 -5.43
CA GLN A 82 0.06 20.47 -4.53
C GLN A 82 -0.12 20.93 -3.08
N GLN A 83 -0.30 22.22 -2.86
CA GLN A 83 -0.55 22.78 -1.52
C GLN A 83 -1.90 22.29 -0.95
N ARG A 84 -2.96 22.25 -1.79
CA ARG A 84 -4.27 21.72 -1.37
C ARG A 84 -4.18 20.28 -0.92
N LEU A 85 -3.53 19.41 -1.72
CA LEU A 85 -3.37 17.99 -1.34
C LEU A 85 -2.59 17.82 -0.03
N LEU A 86 -1.50 18.57 0.14
CA LEU A 86 -0.72 18.52 1.38
C LEU A 86 -1.52 19.03 2.57
N ALA A 87 -2.33 20.07 2.38
CA ALA A 87 -3.22 20.59 3.42
C ALA A 87 -4.31 19.58 3.80
N GLU A 88 -4.92 18.91 2.82
CA GLU A 88 -5.87 17.81 3.05
C GLU A 88 -5.23 16.66 3.83
N GLN A 89 -4.04 16.23 3.45
CA GLN A 89 -3.30 15.18 4.16
C GLN A 89 -2.93 15.58 5.59
N ILE A 90 -2.52 16.83 5.80
CA ILE A 90 -2.22 17.36 7.15
C ILE A 90 -3.49 17.36 7.99
N PHE A 91 -4.61 17.80 7.44
CA PHE A 91 -5.91 17.83 8.12
C PHE A 91 -6.37 16.42 8.52
N GLU A 92 -6.27 15.43 7.63
CA GLU A 92 -6.59 14.03 7.93
C GLU A 92 -5.73 13.48 9.08
N VAL A 93 -4.43 13.78 9.08
CA VAL A 93 -3.51 13.37 10.15
C VAL A 93 -3.83 14.08 11.47
N GLU A 94 -4.21 15.37 11.43
CA GLU A 94 -4.62 16.14 12.62
C GLU A 94 -5.91 15.60 13.23
N GLU A 95 -6.89 15.29 12.41
CA GLU A 95 -8.16 14.72 12.86
C GLU A 95 -7.93 13.38 13.55
N GLY A 96 -7.12 12.50 12.95
CA GLY A 96 -6.71 11.25 13.57
C GLY A 96 -5.91 11.43 14.85
N LEU A 97 -5.04 12.44 14.95
CA LEU A 97 -4.33 12.77 16.19
C LEU A 97 -5.27 13.24 17.30
N ARG A 98 -6.28 14.05 16.98
CA ARG A 98 -7.28 14.50 17.96
C ARG A 98 -8.06 13.31 18.52
N GLU A 99 -8.50 12.41 17.65
CA GLU A 99 -9.25 11.23 18.04
C GLU A 99 -8.42 10.27 18.90
N LEU A 100 -7.18 9.97 18.51
CA LEU A 100 -6.28 9.11 19.30
C LEU A 100 -5.89 9.72 20.66
N LYS A 101 -5.73 11.05 20.73
CA LYS A 101 -5.49 11.74 22.02
C LYS A 101 -6.72 11.66 22.92
N SER A 102 -7.93 11.75 22.36
CA SER A 102 -9.19 11.62 23.12
C SER A 102 -9.38 10.20 23.67
N GLN A 103 -8.93 9.18 22.92
CA GLN A 103 -9.04 7.76 23.30
C GLN A 103 -7.87 7.27 24.19
N ARG A 104 -6.98 8.16 24.65
CA ARG A 104 -5.76 7.81 25.41
C ARG A 104 -4.92 6.71 24.77
N ALA A 105 -4.84 6.70 23.45
CA ALA A 105 -4.06 5.72 22.70
C ALA A 105 -2.57 5.75 23.08
N GLU A 106 -1.87 4.68 22.80
CA GLU A 106 -0.44 4.53 23.13
C GLU A 106 0.43 5.70 22.63
N ARG A 107 1.27 6.23 23.52
CA ARG A 107 2.17 7.37 23.26
C ARG A 107 3.04 7.23 22.00
N PHE A 108 3.38 6.01 21.63
CA PHE A 108 4.21 5.76 20.45
C PHE A 108 3.46 6.04 19.12
N THR A 109 2.14 5.75 19.03
CA THR A 109 1.29 6.05 17.85
C THR A 109 1.18 7.54 17.62
N ILE A 110 0.89 8.24 18.68
CA ILE A 110 0.80 9.70 18.68
C ILE A 110 2.12 10.30 18.17
N LYS A 111 3.28 9.84 18.70
CA LYS A 111 4.59 10.30 18.22
C LYS A 111 4.87 9.97 16.75
N SER A 112 4.43 8.83 16.26
CA SER A 112 4.60 8.45 14.84
C SER A 112 3.79 9.37 13.93
N LEU A 113 2.53 9.62 14.26
CA LEU A 113 1.67 10.53 13.50
C LEU A 113 2.14 11.99 13.58
N GLU A 114 2.62 12.44 14.75
CA GLU A 114 3.23 13.76 14.87
C GLU A 114 4.49 13.90 13.99
N ARG A 115 5.28 12.81 13.84
CA ARG A 115 6.42 12.80 12.89
C ARG A 115 5.95 12.91 11.44
N THR A 116 4.89 12.17 11.07
CA THR A 116 4.29 12.23 9.73
C THR A 116 3.76 13.64 9.46
N LYS A 117 3.04 14.24 10.39
CA LYS A 117 2.55 15.62 10.29
C LYS A 117 3.68 16.61 10.04
N ARG A 118 4.74 16.57 10.89
CA ARG A 118 5.92 17.44 10.71
C ARG A 118 6.58 17.25 9.34
N GLY A 119 6.63 16.01 8.84
CA GLY A 119 7.15 15.73 7.50
C GLY A 119 6.32 16.38 6.38
N LEU A 120 5.00 16.32 6.48
CA LEU A 120 4.07 16.95 5.52
C LEU A 120 4.13 18.48 5.62
N GLU A 121 4.16 19.06 6.82
CA GLU A 121 4.33 20.50 7.05
C GLU A 121 5.66 21.02 6.50
N ALA A 122 6.76 20.27 6.67
CA ALA A 122 8.06 20.61 6.10
C ALA A 122 8.04 20.58 4.56
N LYS A 123 7.33 19.60 3.96
CA LYS A 123 7.11 19.54 2.50
C LYS A 123 6.30 20.73 2.01
N LEU A 124 5.21 21.08 2.72
CA LEU A 124 4.37 22.23 2.40
C LEU A 124 5.16 23.54 2.46
N LYS A 125 5.93 23.73 3.53
CA LYS A 125 6.81 24.92 3.68
C LYS A 125 7.86 25.00 2.58
N LYS A 126 8.53 23.89 2.26
CA LYS A 126 9.50 23.82 1.15
C LYS A 126 8.86 24.18 -0.18
N LEU A 127 7.63 23.75 -0.42
CA LEU A 127 6.88 24.07 -1.63
C LEU A 127 6.57 25.58 -1.70
N GLN A 128 6.17 26.19 -0.58
CA GLN A 128 5.90 27.64 -0.48
C GLN A 128 7.18 28.46 -0.70
N ASP A 129 8.32 28.02 -0.17
CA ASP A 129 9.61 28.70 -0.32
C ASP A 129 10.17 28.57 -1.76
N SER A 130 9.84 27.50 -2.49
CA SER A 130 10.31 27.26 -3.86
C SER A 130 9.51 28.00 -4.93
N SER A 131 8.42 28.67 -4.58
CA SER A 131 7.47 29.34 -5.49
C SER A 131 8.09 30.46 -6.38
N ARG A 132 9.35 30.81 -6.17
CA ARG A 132 10.02 31.89 -6.89
C ARG A 132 10.89 31.47 -8.08
N LYS A 133 10.99 30.17 -8.42
CA LYS A 133 12.06 29.71 -9.34
C LYS A 133 11.67 29.02 -10.64
N ASP A 134 10.47 28.48 -10.83
CA ASP A 134 10.18 27.68 -12.02
C ASP A 134 9.00 28.20 -12.84
N ASP A 135 9.34 28.91 -13.92
CA ASP A 135 8.47 29.22 -15.07
C ASP A 135 8.36 27.94 -15.96
N VAL A 136 7.76 26.87 -15.45
CA VAL A 136 7.55 25.62 -16.16
C VAL A 136 6.08 25.47 -16.50
N VAL A 137 5.76 25.04 -17.73
CA VAL A 137 4.39 24.70 -18.14
C VAL A 137 3.87 23.57 -17.25
N THR A 138 2.76 23.81 -16.54
CA THR A 138 2.12 22.84 -15.67
C THR A 138 1.22 21.88 -16.45
N PHE A 139 0.83 20.76 -15.82
CA PHE A 139 -0.02 19.75 -16.43
C PHE A 139 -1.37 20.34 -16.88
N GLU A 140 -1.95 21.23 -16.08
CA GLU A 140 -3.21 21.91 -16.37
C GLU A 140 -3.12 22.76 -17.65
N GLN A 141 -1.97 23.38 -17.90
CA GLN A 141 -1.72 24.22 -19.06
C GLN A 141 -1.53 23.42 -20.36
N LEU A 142 -1.34 22.10 -20.28
CA LEU A 142 -1.23 21.25 -21.48
C LEU A 142 -2.57 21.12 -22.23
N GLY A 143 -3.69 21.38 -21.57
CA GLY A 143 -5.01 21.23 -22.15
C GLY A 143 -5.42 19.78 -22.41
N VAL A 144 -4.84 18.84 -21.66
CA VAL A 144 -5.19 17.42 -21.72
C VAL A 144 -6.51 17.20 -20.97
N ASP A 145 -7.46 16.55 -21.61
CA ASP A 145 -8.78 16.21 -21.07
C ASP A 145 -9.05 14.70 -21.05
N ARG A 146 -8.10 13.91 -21.56
CA ARG A 146 -8.19 12.44 -21.49
C ARG A 146 -6.83 11.83 -21.22
N LEU A 147 -6.72 11.05 -20.14
CA LEU A 147 -5.49 10.42 -19.68
C LEU A 147 -5.63 8.89 -19.78
N TYR A 148 -4.77 8.26 -20.56
CA TYR A 148 -4.65 6.82 -20.66
C TYR A 148 -3.33 6.39 -20.01
N VAL A 149 -3.36 5.45 -19.08
CA VAL A 149 -2.16 4.97 -18.36
C VAL A 149 -2.04 3.47 -18.54
N ASP A 150 -1.01 3.04 -19.25
CA ASP A 150 -0.66 1.64 -19.41
C ASP A 150 0.19 1.16 -18.23
N GLU A 151 0.05 -0.10 -17.84
CA GLU A 151 0.71 -0.69 -16.67
C GLU A 151 0.50 0.16 -15.40
N ALA A 152 -0.76 0.52 -15.16
CA ALA A 152 -1.15 1.42 -14.08
C ALA A 152 -0.83 0.89 -12.67
N HIS A 153 -0.62 -0.42 -12.50
CA HIS A 153 -0.17 -1.03 -11.26
C HIS A 153 1.18 -0.47 -10.75
N ASN A 154 1.96 0.20 -11.62
CA ASN A 154 3.18 0.91 -11.23
C ASN A 154 2.94 2.10 -10.29
N TYR A 155 1.71 2.56 -10.13
CA TYR A 155 1.30 3.68 -9.26
C TYR A 155 0.60 3.23 -7.97
N LYS A 156 0.67 1.95 -7.60
CA LYS A 156 0.00 1.37 -6.43
C LYS A 156 0.50 1.91 -5.08
N ASN A 157 1.73 2.41 -4.99
CA ASN A 157 2.34 2.93 -3.76
C ASN A 157 1.90 4.37 -3.46
N LEU A 158 0.60 4.58 -3.34
CA LEU A 158 0.01 5.86 -2.96
C LEU A 158 0.03 6.01 -1.43
N PHE A 159 0.32 7.22 -0.95
CA PHE A 159 0.24 7.51 0.48
C PHE A 159 -1.16 7.21 1.02
N LEU A 160 -1.20 6.41 2.08
CA LEU A 160 -2.40 6.05 2.82
C LEU A 160 -2.26 6.55 4.26
N TYR A 161 -3.19 7.38 4.70
CA TYR A 161 -3.37 7.64 6.11
C TYR A 161 -4.13 6.46 6.72
N THR A 162 -3.59 5.88 7.79
CA THR A 162 -4.25 4.81 8.55
C THR A 162 -3.85 4.87 10.03
N LYS A 163 -4.80 4.60 10.90
CA LYS A 163 -4.58 4.37 12.34
C LYS A 163 -4.04 2.96 12.60
N MET A 164 -4.16 2.07 11.62
CA MET A 164 -3.67 0.70 11.70
C MET A 164 -2.14 0.69 11.65
N ARG A 165 -1.52 0.04 12.62
CA ARG A 165 -0.06 0.02 12.75
C ARG A 165 0.53 -1.25 12.20
N ASN A 166 1.74 -1.11 11.62
CA ASN A 166 2.56 -2.24 11.20
C ASN A 166 1.77 -3.29 10.41
N VAL A 167 0.79 -2.84 9.61
CA VAL A 167 0.03 -3.74 8.73
C VAL A 167 0.91 -4.03 7.52
N ALA A 168 1.28 -5.29 7.36
CA ALA A 168 2.02 -5.75 6.19
C ALA A 168 1.18 -5.53 4.93
N GLY A 169 1.84 -5.22 3.81
CA GLY A 169 1.17 -4.92 2.54
C GLY A 169 0.64 -3.49 2.41
N LEU A 170 0.66 -2.68 3.47
CA LEU A 170 0.37 -1.25 3.38
C LEU A 170 1.64 -0.47 3.11
N SER A 171 1.69 0.23 1.98
CA SER A 171 2.79 1.14 1.69
C SER A 171 2.72 2.36 2.62
N ALA A 172 3.58 2.37 3.63
CA ALA A 172 3.80 3.56 4.47
C ALA A 172 4.67 4.62 3.75
N THR A 173 5.17 4.32 2.56
CA THR A 173 6.03 5.21 1.79
C THR A 173 5.22 5.99 0.78
N ASP A 174 5.34 7.33 0.84
CA ASP A 174 4.82 8.24 -0.18
C ASP A 174 5.75 8.18 -1.41
N ALA A 175 5.36 7.40 -2.42
CA ALA A 175 6.03 7.46 -3.70
C ALA A 175 5.58 8.73 -4.42
N GLN A 176 6.50 9.69 -4.59
CA GLN A 176 6.23 10.98 -5.23
C GLN A 176 5.48 10.83 -6.57
N LYS A 177 5.81 9.79 -7.36
CA LYS A 177 5.14 9.49 -8.63
C LYS A 177 3.65 9.16 -8.47
N SER A 178 3.28 8.44 -7.39
CA SER A 178 1.89 8.05 -7.15
C SER A 178 1.05 9.23 -6.66
N SER A 179 1.61 10.09 -5.80
CA SER A 179 0.97 11.33 -5.36
C SER A 179 0.81 12.32 -6.51
N ASP A 180 1.81 12.44 -7.40
CA ASP A 180 1.75 13.25 -8.61
C ASP A 180 0.68 12.73 -9.59
N MET A 181 0.59 11.41 -9.80
CA MET A 181 -0.45 10.78 -10.61
C MET A 181 -1.84 11.08 -10.03
N LEU A 182 -2.01 10.99 -8.71
CA LEU A 182 -3.31 11.28 -8.07
C LEU A 182 -3.76 12.72 -8.34
N LEU A 183 -2.86 13.70 -8.22
CA LEU A 183 -3.17 15.10 -8.51
C LEU A 183 -3.62 15.31 -9.94
N LYS A 184 -2.95 14.65 -10.89
CA LYS A 184 -3.28 14.71 -12.32
C LYS A 184 -4.63 14.03 -12.62
N CYS A 185 -4.89 12.87 -12.02
CA CYS A 185 -6.19 12.21 -12.12
C CYS A 185 -7.31 13.09 -11.56
N ARG A 186 -7.14 13.68 -10.36
CA ARG A 186 -8.10 14.60 -9.76
C ARG A 186 -8.39 15.82 -10.64
N TYR A 187 -7.35 16.38 -11.27
CA TYR A 187 -7.55 17.48 -12.22
C TYR A 187 -8.39 17.06 -13.42
N ILE A 188 -8.08 15.92 -14.03
CA ILE A 188 -8.84 15.39 -15.17
C ILE A 188 -10.28 15.09 -14.76
N ASP A 189 -10.51 14.50 -13.60
CA ASP A 189 -11.86 14.20 -13.08
C ASP A 189 -12.68 15.49 -12.89
N GLU A 190 -12.09 16.55 -12.35
CA GLU A 190 -12.73 17.85 -12.18
C GLU A 190 -13.20 18.47 -13.51
N ILE A 191 -12.41 18.38 -14.57
CA ILE A 191 -12.75 19.00 -15.87
C ILE A 191 -13.59 18.09 -16.77
N THR A 192 -13.74 16.80 -16.46
CA THR A 192 -14.43 15.81 -17.30
C THR A 192 -15.59 15.12 -16.59
N ASP A 193 -15.95 15.56 -15.38
CA ASP A 193 -16.98 14.91 -14.57
C ASP A 193 -16.71 13.42 -14.37
N SER A 194 -15.46 13.11 -13.91
CA SER A 194 -14.94 11.77 -13.62
C SER A 194 -14.96 10.80 -14.81
N ARG A 195 -14.81 11.31 -16.04
CA ARG A 195 -14.85 10.51 -17.29
C ARG A 195 -13.55 10.51 -18.09
N GLY A 196 -12.51 11.18 -17.59
CA GLY A 196 -11.30 11.47 -18.35
C GLY A 196 -10.13 10.52 -18.11
N VAL A 197 -10.15 9.67 -17.10
CA VAL A 197 -9.03 8.79 -16.73
C VAL A 197 -9.32 7.35 -17.09
N VAL A 198 -8.36 6.70 -17.78
CA VAL A 198 -8.44 5.28 -18.16
C VAL A 198 -7.13 4.60 -17.77
N PHE A 199 -7.21 3.62 -16.88
CA PHE A 199 -6.10 2.77 -16.49
C PHE A 199 -6.18 1.42 -17.20
N ALA A 200 -5.04 0.93 -17.69
CA ALA A 200 -4.89 -0.39 -18.27
C ALA A 200 -3.83 -1.17 -17.51
N THR A 201 -4.14 -2.40 -17.14
CA THR A 201 -3.18 -3.30 -16.48
C THR A 201 -3.65 -4.75 -16.58
N GLY A 202 -2.71 -5.68 -16.73
CA GLY A 202 -2.97 -7.13 -16.62
C GLY A 202 -3.05 -7.60 -15.17
N THR A 203 -2.57 -6.81 -14.20
CA THR A 203 -2.44 -7.20 -12.79
C THR A 203 -2.89 -6.05 -11.88
N PRO A 204 -4.20 -5.76 -11.77
CA PRO A 204 -4.69 -4.68 -10.91
C PRO A 204 -4.42 -4.93 -9.43
N VAL A 205 -4.34 -6.20 -9.04
CA VAL A 205 -3.92 -6.70 -7.74
C VAL A 205 -2.73 -7.61 -7.95
N SER A 206 -1.55 -7.21 -7.52
CA SER A 206 -0.31 -7.99 -7.71
C SER A 206 0.19 -8.64 -6.44
N ASN A 207 -0.17 -8.14 -5.28
CA ASN A 207 0.34 -8.61 -4.00
C ASN A 207 -0.74 -8.65 -2.90
N SER A 208 -1.48 -7.59 -2.69
CA SER A 208 -2.51 -7.49 -1.65
C SER A 208 -3.78 -6.82 -2.18
N MET A 209 -4.91 -7.20 -1.61
CA MET A 209 -6.21 -6.58 -1.91
C MET A 209 -6.27 -5.09 -1.57
N THR A 210 -5.38 -4.60 -0.71
CA THR A 210 -5.25 -3.17 -0.42
C THR A 210 -4.85 -2.35 -1.65
N GLU A 211 -4.22 -2.98 -2.64
CA GLU A 211 -3.91 -2.34 -3.93
C GLU A 211 -5.19 -1.96 -4.69
N LEU A 212 -6.28 -2.71 -4.50
CA LEU A 212 -7.59 -2.40 -5.08
C LEU A 212 -8.14 -1.07 -4.56
N TYR A 213 -8.03 -0.82 -3.25
CA TYR A 213 -8.39 0.47 -2.66
C TYR A 213 -7.62 1.63 -3.31
N THR A 214 -6.33 1.44 -3.58
CA THR A 214 -5.52 2.46 -4.26
C THR A 214 -6.05 2.74 -5.67
N MET A 215 -6.42 1.71 -6.43
CA MET A 215 -7.05 1.89 -7.75
C MET A 215 -8.39 2.61 -7.66
N MET A 216 -9.21 2.28 -6.66
CA MET A 216 -10.48 2.97 -6.40
C MET A 216 -10.26 4.45 -6.03
N ARG A 217 -9.19 4.80 -5.32
CA ARG A 217 -8.84 6.19 -5.02
C ARG A 217 -8.52 7.02 -6.27
N TYR A 218 -7.93 6.39 -7.29
CA TYR A 218 -7.67 7.06 -8.57
C TYR A 218 -8.93 7.21 -9.42
N LEU A 219 -9.77 6.16 -9.48
CA LEU A 219 -10.82 6.04 -10.48
C LEU A 219 -12.24 6.27 -9.97
N GLN A 220 -12.46 6.14 -8.66
CA GLN A 220 -13.79 6.15 -8.03
C GLN A 220 -13.83 7.04 -6.78
N HIS A 221 -13.03 8.12 -6.76
CA HIS A 221 -12.88 8.95 -5.56
C HIS A 221 -14.22 9.43 -5.00
N ASP A 222 -15.09 9.98 -5.85
CA ASP A 222 -16.37 10.53 -5.42
C ASP A 222 -17.35 9.43 -5.00
N ALA A 223 -17.31 8.28 -5.69
CA ALA A 223 -18.15 7.13 -5.34
C ALA A 223 -17.78 6.56 -3.96
N ILE A 224 -16.47 6.35 -3.67
CA ILE A 224 -16.04 5.87 -2.35
C ILE A 224 -16.27 6.91 -1.26
N ARG A 225 -16.17 8.21 -1.58
CA ARG A 225 -16.47 9.31 -0.65
C ARG A 225 -17.96 9.35 -0.31
N GLY A 226 -18.83 9.24 -1.32
CA GLY A 226 -20.29 9.23 -1.12
C GLY A 226 -20.78 8.03 -0.30
N LYS A 227 -20.04 6.91 -0.31
CA LYS A 227 -20.33 5.71 0.48
C LYS A 227 -19.61 5.69 1.85
N GLY A 228 -18.91 6.75 2.24
CA GLY A 228 -18.17 6.83 3.51
C GLY A 228 -16.89 5.97 3.56
N LEU A 229 -16.41 5.50 2.41
CA LEU A 229 -15.25 4.60 2.26
C LEU A 229 -13.97 5.34 1.82
N ALA A 230 -13.98 6.69 1.84
CA ALA A 230 -12.84 7.49 1.39
C ALA A 230 -11.60 7.34 2.28
N HIS A 231 -11.79 7.11 3.58
CA HIS A 231 -10.70 6.80 4.50
C HIS A 231 -10.38 5.31 4.45
N PHE A 232 -9.08 4.99 4.39
CA PHE A 232 -8.62 3.61 4.31
C PHE A 232 -9.16 2.75 5.45
N ASP A 233 -9.17 3.28 6.68
CA ASP A 233 -9.63 2.52 7.86
C ASP A 233 -11.11 2.15 7.76
N CYS A 234 -11.95 3.00 7.15
CA CYS A 234 -13.36 2.70 6.90
C CYS A 234 -13.51 1.59 5.83
N TRP A 235 -12.77 1.71 4.74
CA TRP A 235 -12.76 0.69 3.70
C TRP A 235 -12.24 -0.65 4.25
N ALA A 236 -11.13 -0.61 4.98
CA ALA A 236 -10.50 -1.77 5.56
C ALA A 236 -11.38 -2.48 6.60
N SER A 237 -12.11 -1.72 7.44
CA SER A 237 -13.06 -2.31 8.40
C SER A 237 -14.29 -2.92 7.73
N THR A 238 -14.65 -2.45 6.52
CA THR A 238 -15.80 -2.97 5.77
C THR A 238 -15.44 -4.24 5.00
N PHE A 239 -14.23 -4.34 4.47
CA PHE A 239 -13.84 -5.41 3.54
C PHE A 239 -12.70 -6.30 4.03
N GLY A 240 -11.99 -5.93 5.09
CA GLY A 240 -10.82 -6.66 5.55
C GLY A 240 -10.83 -6.97 7.04
N GLU A 241 -10.32 -8.12 7.40
CA GLU A 241 -10.01 -8.51 8.77
C GLU A 241 -8.51 -8.48 8.96
N THR A 242 -8.06 -7.67 9.93
CA THR A 242 -6.66 -7.63 10.32
C THR A 242 -6.40 -8.68 11.38
N GLN A 243 -5.42 -9.53 11.15
CA GLN A 243 -4.90 -10.44 12.16
C GLN A 243 -3.53 -9.97 12.63
N THR A 244 -3.33 -9.98 13.93
CA THR A 244 -2.03 -9.68 14.52
C THR A 244 -1.33 -11.01 14.80
N ALA A 245 -0.32 -11.32 14.02
CA ALA A 245 0.59 -12.43 14.26
C ALA A 245 1.82 -11.95 15.03
N ILE A 246 2.34 -12.80 15.88
CA ILE A 246 3.64 -12.56 16.52
C ILE A 246 4.69 -13.03 15.54
N GLU A 247 5.34 -12.09 14.87
CA GLU A 247 6.42 -12.37 13.91
C GLU A 247 7.77 -11.97 14.52
N LEU A 248 8.81 -12.66 14.11
CA LEU A 248 10.17 -12.25 14.44
C LEU A 248 10.43 -10.87 13.85
N ALA A 249 10.97 -9.96 14.63
CA ALA A 249 11.34 -8.63 14.13
C ALA A 249 12.41 -8.79 13.02
N PRO A 250 12.36 -7.98 11.93
CA PRO A 250 13.35 -8.06 10.85
C PRO A 250 14.78 -7.89 11.32
N GLU A 251 14.94 -7.20 12.46
CA GLU A 251 16.22 -6.97 13.11
C GLU A 251 16.72 -8.21 13.89
N GLY A 252 15.95 -9.30 13.94
CA GLY A 252 16.28 -10.49 14.74
C GLY A 252 16.22 -10.28 16.26
N THR A 253 15.80 -9.11 16.74
CA THR A 253 15.81 -8.72 18.15
C THR A 253 14.48 -8.91 18.88
N GLY A 254 13.87 -10.09 18.77
CA GLY A 254 12.67 -10.44 19.50
C GLY A 254 11.41 -10.57 18.64
N TYR A 255 10.32 -10.98 19.29
CA TYR A 255 9.01 -11.07 18.66
C TYR A 255 8.33 -9.71 18.68
N ARG A 256 7.80 -9.31 17.53
CA ARG A 256 6.89 -8.17 17.44
C ARG A 256 5.52 -8.63 16.98
N ALA A 257 4.49 -8.02 17.52
CA ALA A 257 3.16 -8.15 16.97
C ALA A 257 3.13 -7.42 15.62
N ARG A 258 2.93 -8.14 14.51
CA ARG A 258 2.71 -7.58 13.20
C ARG A 258 1.28 -7.85 12.78
N THR A 259 0.55 -6.78 12.52
CA THR A 259 -0.81 -6.85 12.01
C THR A 259 -0.75 -6.89 10.49
N ARG A 260 -1.50 -7.82 9.88
CA ARG A 260 -1.68 -7.89 8.43
C ARG A 260 -3.16 -8.08 8.11
N PHE A 261 -3.55 -7.74 6.89
CA PHE A 261 -4.82 -8.19 6.37
C PHE A 261 -4.71 -9.67 6.07
N ALA A 262 -5.34 -10.49 6.89
CA ALA A 262 -5.28 -11.94 6.73
C ALA A 262 -6.52 -12.49 6.04
N LYS A 263 -7.66 -11.80 6.17
CA LYS A 263 -8.91 -12.18 5.50
C LYS A 263 -9.57 -10.97 4.90
N PHE A 264 -10.16 -11.18 3.73
CA PHE A 264 -11.10 -10.25 3.12
C PHE A 264 -12.50 -10.86 3.13
N PHE A 265 -13.49 -10.04 3.42
CA PHE A 265 -14.90 -10.42 3.43
C PHE A 265 -15.72 -9.39 2.65
N ASN A 266 -17.02 -9.66 2.46
CA ASN A 266 -17.88 -8.85 1.59
C ASN A 266 -17.31 -8.68 0.18
N LEU A 267 -16.61 -9.71 -0.32
CA LEU A 267 -15.96 -9.67 -1.64
C LEU A 267 -16.92 -9.42 -2.79
N PRO A 268 -18.14 -10.01 -2.84
CA PRO A 268 -19.10 -9.71 -3.89
C PRO A 268 -19.46 -8.23 -3.95
N GLU A 269 -19.65 -7.59 -2.80
CA GLU A 269 -19.97 -6.17 -2.66
C GLU A 269 -18.79 -5.30 -3.11
N LEU A 270 -17.56 -5.65 -2.67
CA LEU A 270 -16.35 -4.98 -3.09
C LEU A 270 -16.15 -5.07 -4.60
N MET A 271 -16.31 -6.27 -5.17
CA MET A 271 -16.15 -6.46 -6.62
C MET A 271 -17.25 -5.80 -7.43
N THR A 272 -18.48 -5.74 -6.91
CA THR A 272 -19.57 -4.98 -7.53
C THR A 272 -19.22 -3.49 -7.57
N LEU A 273 -18.75 -2.93 -6.46
CA LEU A 273 -18.31 -1.55 -6.37
C LEU A 273 -17.14 -1.27 -7.32
N PHE A 274 -16.15 -2.14 -7.39
CA PHE A 274 -14.99 -1.97 -8.28
C PHE A 274 -15.40 -2.06 -9.76
N LYS A 275 -16.29 -2.97 -10.12
CA LYS A 275 -16.80 -3.15 -11.48
C LYS A 275 -17.65 -1.99 -11.99
N GLU A 276 -18.12 -1.06 -11.13
CA GLU A 276 -18.73 0.18 -11.57
C GLU A 276 -17.78 1.01 -12.45
N ALA A 277 -16.46 0.93 -12.21
CA ALA A 277 -15.42 1.64 -12.98
C ALA A 277 -14.44 0.74 -13.72
N ALA A 278 -14.55 -0.59 -13.60
CA ALA A 278 -13.60 -1.55 -14.17
C ALA A 278 -14.27 -2.56 -15.10
N ASP A 279 -13.70 -2.70 -16.32
CA ASP A 279 -14.01 -3.80 -17.23
C ASP A 279 -12.94 -4.87 -17.10
N ILE A 280 -13.33 -6.03 -16.56
CA ILE A 280 -12.44 -7.16 -16.27
C ILE A 280 -12.75 -8.29 -17.25
N LYS A 281 -11.75 -8.67 -18.04
CA LYS A 281 -11.83 -9.78 -18.98
C LYS A 281 -10.67 -10.75 -18.74
N THR A 282 -11.01 -12.00 -18.53
CA THR A 282 -10.02 -13.07 -18.40
C THR A 282 -9.79 -13.75 -19.76
N SER A 283 -8.65 -14.43 -19.92
CA SER A 283 -8.26 -15.06 -21.18
C SER A 283 -9.31 -16.04 -21.75
N ASP A 284 -10.01 -16.77 -20.86
CA ASP A 284 -11.08 -17.69 -21.21
C ASP A 284 -12.35 -17.01 -21.76
N GLN A 285 -12.55 -15.72 -21.45
CA GLN A 285 -13.68 -14.91 -21.94
C GLN A 285 -13.39 -14.23 -23.28
N LEU A 286 -12.12 -14.11 -23.66
CA LEU A 286 -11.71 -13.32 -24.82
C LEU A 286 -11.65 -14.12 -26.13
N ASN A 287 -11.65 -15.47 -26.10
CA ASN A 287 -11.53 -16.36 -27.29
C ASN A 287 -10.44 -15.89 -28.27
N LEU A 288 -9.29 -15.47 -27.75
CA LEU A 288 -8.20 -14.96 -28.55
C LEU A 288 -7.51 -16.11 -29.32
N PRO A 289 -7.03 -15.88 -30.56
CA PRO A 289 -6.27 -16.88 -31.32
C PRO A 289 -4.86 -17.02 -30.74
N THR A 290 -4.77 -17.63 -29.57
CA THR A 290 -3.52 -17.91 -28.83
C THR A 290 -3.25 -19.42 -28.86
N PRO A 291 -1.98 -19.84 -28.78
CA PRO A 291 -1.64 -21.25 -28.69
C PRO A 291 -2.15 -21.87 -27.39
N THR A 292 -2.42 -23.17 -27.42
CA THR A 292 -2.78 -23.94 -26.21
C THR A 292 -1.53 -24.24 -25.39
N PRO A 293 -1.46 -23.82 -24.11
CA PRO A 293 -0.30 -24.10 -23.27
C PRO A 293 -0.34 -25.53 -22.70
N ILE A 294 0.79 -26.24 -22.77
CA ILE A 294 1.02 -27.53 -22.13
C ILE A 294 2.05 -27.30 -21.04
N TYR A 295 1.66 -27.57 -19.78
CA TYR A 295 2.51 -27.38 -18.62
C TYR A 295 3.26 -28.66 -18.27
N HIS A 296 4.57 -28.54 -18.06
CA HIS A 296 5.47 -29.61 -17.63
C HIS A 296 6.11 -29.23 -16.30
N ASN A 297 5.91 -30.05 -15.28
CA ASN A 297 6.54 -29.87 -13.98
C ASN A 297 7.75 -30.85 -13.91
N GLU A 298 8.95 -30.30 -13.96
CA GLU A 298 10.20 -31.03 -13.91
C GLU A 298 10.73 -31.02 -12.46
N VAL A 299 10.57 -32.14 -11.76
CA VAL A 299 10.94 -32.26 -10.35
C VAL A 299 12.32 -32.93 -10.24
N ALA A 300 13.31 -32.19 -9.78
CA ALA A 300 14.65 -32.71 -9.47
C ALA A 300 14.76 -33.12 -8.00
N GLN A 301 15.47 -34.22 -7.72
CA GLN A 301 15.80 -34.63 -6.35
C GLN A 301 16.99 -33.81 -5.83
N PRO A 302 17.00 -33.39 -4.57
CA PRO A 302 18.14 -32.70 -4.00
C PRO A 302 19.33 -33.67 -3.80
N THR A 303 20.54 -33.16 -4.01
CA THR A 303 21.76 -33.88 -3.66
C THR A 303 21.92 -34.02 -2.14
N GLU A 304 22.72 -34.95 -1.68
CA GLU A 304 23.06 -35.06 -0.24
C GLU A 304 23.74 -33.78 0.28
N ILE A 305 24.52 -33.11 -0.54
CA ILE A 305 25.13 -31.81 -0.21
C ILE A 305 24.01 -30.74 -0.05
N GLN A 306 23.04 -30.66 -0.97
CA GLN A 306 21.93 -29.74 -0.84
C GLN A 306 21.11 -30.02 0.42
N LYS A 307 20.83 -31.25 0.76
CA LYS A 307 20.15 -31.63 2.02
C LYS A 307 20.87 -31.13 3.26
N GLN A 308 22.20 -31.34 3.30
CA GLN A 308 23.04 -30.84 4.40
C GLN A 308 23.00 -29.31 4.48
N MET A 309 23.15 -28.62 3.35
CA MET A 309 23.10 -27.16 3.32
C MET A 309 21.69 -26.61 3.71
N VAL A 310 20.60 -27.30 3.35
CA VAL A 310 19.24 -26.95 3.82
C VAL A 310 19.15 -27.06 5.36
N GLN A 311 19.80 -28.12 5.94
CA GLN A 311 19.87 -28.28 7.39
C GLN A 311 20.70 -27.16 8.06
N GLU A 312 21.84 -26.78 7.46
CA GLU A 312 22.63 -25.61 7.91
C GLU A 312 21.84 -24.32 7.88
N LEU A 313 21.00 -24.10 6.85
CA LEU A 313 20.08 -22.95 6.78
C LEU A 313 19.08 -22.98 7.93
N SER A 314 18.60 -24.18 8.34
CA SER A 314 17.72 -24.34 9.50
C SER A 314 18.43 -23.97 10.80
N GLU A 315 19.68 -24.40 10.97
CA GLU A 315 20.47 -24.05 12.15
C GLU A 315 20.78 -22.55 12.21
N ARG A 316 21.06 -21.92 11.05
CA ARG A 316 21.20 -20.46 10.94
C ARG A 316 19.91 -19.77 11.35
N ALA A 317 18.76 -20.24 10.86
CA ALA A 317 17.45 -19.71 11.22
C ALA A 317 17.17 -19.86 12.73
N ALA A 318 17.56 -20.99 13.35
CA ALA A 318 17.44 -21.19 14.79
C ALA A 318 18.31 -20.19 15.58
N ARG A 319 19.53 -19.93 15.14
CA ARG A 319 20.43 -18.93 15.77
C ARG A 319 19.89 -17.51 15.65
N VAL A 320 19.34 -17.14 14.48
CA VAL A 320 18.67 -15.85 14.28
C VAL A 320 17.44 -15.73 15.18
N HIS A 321 16.63 -16.79 15.26
CA HIS A 321 15.46 -16.85 16.12
C HIS A 321 15.81 -16.70 17.61
N ALA A 322 16.88 -17.36 18.05
CA ALA A 322 17.39 -17.27 19.41
C ALA A 322 18.17 -15.97 19.70
N GLN A 323 18.25 -15.06 18.76
CA GLN A 323 18.97 -13.77 18.86
C GLN A 323 20.48 -13.92 19.17
N LEU A 324 21.07 -15.00 18.72
CA LEU A 324 22.48 -15.31 18.94
C LEU A 324 23.41 -14.72 17.88
N VAL A 325 22.86 -14.06 16.85
CA VAL A 325 23.58 -13.48 15.71
C VAL A 325 23.14 -12.05 15.49
N ASP A 326 24.09 -11.17 15.16
CA ASP A 326 23.79 -9.79 14.79
C ASP A 326 22.95 -9.76 13.48
N PRO A 327 21.82 -9.04 13.43
CA PRO A 327 20.97 -8.92 12.23
C PRO A 327 21.69 -8.38 10.99
N GLY A 328 22.77 -7.62 11.17
CA GLY A 328 23.64 -7.17 10.08
C GLY A 328 24.48 -8.29 9.47
N THR A 329 24.78 -9.34 10.24
CA THR A 329 25.58 -10.50 9.80
C THR A 329 24.70 -11.57 9.17
N ASP A 330 23.57 -11.92 9.82
CA ASP A 330 22.61 -12.90 9.29
C ASP A 330 21.19 -12.58 9.73
N ASN A 331 20.22 -12.87 8.86
CA ASN A 331 18.79 -12.61 9.11
C ASN A 331 17.91 -13.53 8.25
N MET A 332 16.61 -13.62 8.56
CA MET A 332 15.67 -14.49 7.85
C MET A 332 15.58 -14.19 6.34
N LEU A 333 15.78 -12.94 5.94
CA LEU A 333 15.74 -12.54 4.54
C LEU A 333 16.96 -13.09 3.78
N LYS A 334 18.15 -13.00 4.38
CA LYS A 334 19.40 -13.56 3.82
C LYS A 334 19.29 -15.08 3.74
N ILE A 335 18.81 -15.74 4.78
CA ILE A 335 18.61 -17.20 4.81
C ILE A 335 17.63 -17.63 3.71
N THR A 336 16.53 -16.91 3.53
CA THR A 336 15.56 -17.20 2.46
C THR A 336 16.19 -17.01 1.06
N SER A 337 17.00 -15.97 0.88
CA SER A 337 17.73 -15.73 -0.37
C SER A 337 18.72 -16.85 -0.67
N ASP A 338 19.50 -17.27 0.33
CA ASP A 338 20.46 -18.37 0.20
C ASP A 338 19.74 -19.68 -0.08
N GLY A 339 18.61 -19.95 0.58
CA GLY A 339 17.78 -21.12 0.31
C GLY A 339 17.23 -21.18 -1.11
N ARG A 340 16.84 -20.03 -1.69
CA ARG A 340 16.43 -19.95 -3.09
C ARG A 340 17.59 -20.22 -4.05
N LYS A 341 18.77 -19.65 -3.78
CA LYS A 341 19.98 -19.89 -4.57
C LYS A 341 20.36 -21.37 -4.54
N LEU A 342 20.33 -21.98 -3.35
CA LEU A 342 20.58 -23.40 -3.15
C LEU A 342 19.58 -24.28 -3.90
N GLY A 343 18.30 -23.94 -3.87
CA GLY A 343 17.24 -24.61 -4.63
C GLY A 343 17.43 -24.49 -6.15
N LEU A 344 18.09 -23.43 -6.64
CA LEU A 344 18.44 -23.29 -8.04
C LEU A 344 19.67 -24.13 -8.40
N ASP A 345 20.80 -23.87 -7.75
CA ASP A 345 22.05 -24.60 -7.95
C ASP A 345 23.00 -24.38 -6.75
N GLN A 346 23.51 -25.49 -6.17
CA GLN A 346 24.43 -25.43 -5.03
C GLN A 346 25.70 -24.62 -5.31
N ARG A 347 26.16 -24.57 -6.56
CA ARG A 347 27.35 -23.84 -7.03
C ARG A 347 27.22 -22.33 -6.96
N ILE A 348 25.99 -21.80 -6.85
CA ILE A 348 25.77 -20.36 -6.63
C ILE A 348 26.22 -19.96 -5.22
N ILE A 349 26.08 -20.87 -4.25
CA ILE A 349 26.53 -20.66 -2.86
C ILE A 349 28.01 -20.89 -2.72
N ASN A 350 28.51 -22.03 -3.29
CA ASN A 350 29.92 -22.37 -3.30
C ASN A 350 30.31 -22.94 -4.67
N PRO A 351 31.06 -22.18 -5.50
CA PRO A 351 31.46 -22.57 -6.86
C PRO A 351 32.30 -23.86 -6.92
N ASP A 352 32.96 -24.25 -5.82
CA ASP A 352 33.80 -25.45 -5.75
C ASP A 352 33.01 -26.76 -5.62
N LEU A 353 31.68 -26.66 -5.40
CA LEU A 353 30.84 -27.85 -5.33
C LEU A 353 30.63 -28.49 -6.71
N PRO A 354 30.46 -29.83 -6.73
CA PRO A 354 30.30 -30.57 -7.98
C PRO A 354 28.99 -30.21 -8.70
N ASP A 355 29.01 -30.30 -10.02
CA ASP A 355 27.77 -30.24 -10.84
C ASP A 355 26.97 -31.54 -10.64
N ASP A 356 25.69 -31.46 -10.36
CA ASP A 356 24.81 -32.61 -10.32
C ASP A 356 24.15 -32.85 -11.68
N PRO A 357 24.44 -34.01 -12.34
CA PRO A 357 23.86 -34.33 -13.64
C PRO A 357 22.32 -34.36 -13.66
N ASN A 358 21.69 -34.62 -12.50
CA ASN A 358 20.21 -34.67 -12.36
C ASN A 358 19.60 -33.39 -11.87
N SER A 359 20.39 -32.33 -11.69
CA SER A 359 19.90 -31.02 -11.26
C SER A 359 18.84 -30.45 -12.18
N LYS A 360 17.98 -29.59 -11.64
CA LYS A 360 16.98 -28.89 -12.48
C LYS A 360 17.62 -28.06 -13.60
N VAL A 361 18.82 -27.55 -13.39
CA VAL A 361 19.61 -26.82 -14.41
C VAL A 361 19.99 -27.76 -15.55
N ASN A 362 20.52 -28.95 -15.25
CA ASN A 362 20.87 -29.93 -16.28
C ASN A 362 19.64 -30.48 -17.00
N ARG A 363 18.53 -30.74 -16.33
CA ARG A 363 17.23 -31.08 -16.97
C ARG A 363 16.74 -29.97 -17.91
N CYS A 364 16.93 -28.71 -17.51
CA CYS A 364 16.60 -27.59 -18.38
C CYS A 364 17.46 -27.60 -19.65
N VAL A 365 18.76 -27.84 -19.53
CA VAL A 365 19.68 -28.01 -20.66
C VAL A 365 19.25 -29.16 -21.57
N ASP A 366 18.85 -30.31 -21.01
CA ASP A 366 18.35 -31.46 -21.74
C ASP A 366 17.10 -31.13 -22.55
N ASN A 367 16.13 -30.50 -21.94
CA ASN A 367 14.89 -30.09 -22.58
C ASN A 367 15.14 -29.04 -23.67
N ILE A 368 15.97 -28.03 -23.40
CA ILE A 368 16.34 -27.01 -24.41
C ILE A 368 17.00 -27.67 -25.63
N HIS A 369 17.96 -28.58 -25.41
CA HIS A 369 18.67 -29.24 -26.49
C HIS A 369 17.72 -30.12 -27.33
N ARG A 370 16.85 -30.93 -26.70
CA ARG A 370 15.86 -31.75 -27.35
C ARG A 370 14.92 -30.89 -28.24
N ILE A 371 14.34 -29.84 -27.67
CA ILE A 371 13.43 -28.95 -28.39
C ILE A 371 14.14 -28.20 -29.52
N TRP A 372 15.42 -27.86 -29.31
CA TRP A 372 16.25 -27.26 -30.33
C TRP A 372 16.46 -28.22 -31.53
N GLN A 373 16.73 -29.51 -31.25
CA GLN A 373 16.85 -30.53 -32.30
C GLN A 373 15.54 -30.74 -33.06
N ASP A 374 14.43 -30.95 -32.33
CA ASP A 374 13.11 -31.22 -32.92
C ASP A 374 12.60 -30.03 -33.76
N GLY A 375 12.90 -28.80 -33.32
CA GLY A 375 12.47 -27.57 -33.99
C GLY A 375 13.46 -27.02 -35.02
N GLN A 376 14.40 -27.82 -35.54
CA GLN A 376 15.45 -27.31 -36.42
C GLN A 376 14.94 -26.84 -37.76
N ALA A 377 13.97 -27.54 -38.34
CA ALA A 377 13.40 -27.22 -39.63
C ALA A 377 12.71 -25.85 -39.65
N ASP A 378 11.94 -25.56 -38.62
CA ASP A 378 11.16 -24.33 -38.47
C ASP A 378 11.90 -23.23 -37.74
N ARG A 379 13.12 -23.50 -37.30
CA ARG A 379 13.93 -22.59 -36.45
C ARG A 379 13.16 -22.12 -35.22
N LEU A 380 12.51 -23.05 -34.53
CA LEU A 380 11.74 -22.75 -33.32
C LEU A 380 12.63 -22.14 -32.24
N THR A 381 12.02 -21.24 -31.47
CA THR A 381 12.72 -20.47 -30.44
C THR A 381 12.22 -20.78 -29.04
N GLN A 382 13.06 -20.55 -28.02
CA GLN A 382 12.79 -20.86 -26.64
C GLN A 382 13.19 -19.68 -25.74
N LEU A 383 12.44 -19.46 -24.65
CA LEU A 383 12.77 -18.47 -23.61
C LEU A 383 13.15 -19.19 -22.31
N VAL A 384 14.17 -18.70 -21.64
CA VAL A 384 14.56 -19.18 -20.31
C VAL A 384 14.56 -18.01 -19.34
N PHE A 385 13.72 -18.12 -18.31
CA PHE A 385 13.63 -17.15 -17.23
C PHE A 385 14.41 -17.63 -16.02
N CYS A 386 15.35 -16.79 -15.55
CA CYS A 386 16.08 -16.99 -14.33
C CYS A 386 16.43 -15.63 -13.69
N ASP A 387 15.95 -15.40 -12.48
CA ASP A 387 16.13 -14.12 -11.77
C ASP A 387 17.30 -14.16 -10.77
N LEU A 388 17.67 -15.37 -10.27
CA LEU A 388 18.58 -15.54 -9.13
C LEU A 388 20.08 -15.49 -9.47
N SER A 389 20.48 -15.69 -10.71
CA SER A 389 21.90 -15.78 -11.10
C SER A 389 22.16 -15.00 -12.37
N THR A 390 21.80 -13.72 -12.38
CA THR A 390 21.96 -12.83 -13.56
C THR A 390 23.44 -12.54 -13.82
N PRO A 391 23.88 -12.46 -15.11
CA PRO A 391 25.26 -12.14 -15.46
C PRO A 391 25.67 -10.75 -14.93
N LYS A 392 26.83 -10.68 -14.28
CA LYS A 392 27.41 -9.41 -13.81
C LYS A 392 27.87 -8.59 -15.04
N THR A 393 27.35 -7.40 -15.21
CA THR A 393 27.87 -6.44 -16.19
C THR A 393 29.19 -5.87 -15.68
N GLY A 394 30.28 -5.97 -16.50
CA GLY A 394 31.58 -5.46 -16.13
C GLY A 394 31.59 -4.00 -15.68
N ALA A 395 32.65 -3.55 -15.00
CA ALA A 395 32.81 -2.30 -14.25
C ALA A 395 32.39 -0.97 -14.94
N THR A 396 32.19 -0.98 -16.25
CA THR A 396 31.63 0.14 -17.01
C THR A 396 30.10 0.29 -16.88
N GLY A 397 29.41 -0.78 -16.45
CA GLY A 397 27.94 -0.78 -16.25
C GLY A 397 27.49 -0.22 -14.90
N ALA A 398 28.33 -0.27 -13.87
CA ALA A 398 27.99 0.17 -12.51
C ALA A 398 27.76 1.69 -12.41
N LYS A 399 28.39 2.51 -13.26
CA LYS A 399 28.12 3.96 -13.34
C LYS A 399 26.83 4.30 -14.08
N ALA A 400 26.43 3.48 -15.05
CA ALA A 400 25.18 3.67 -15.78
C ALA A 400 23.94 3.22 -14.99
N ALA A 401 24.07 2.24 -14.10
CA ALA A 401 22.98 1.78 -13.24
C ALA A 401 22.62 2.78 -12.13
N LYS A 402 23.56 3.64 -11.70
CA LYS A 402 23.27 4.72 -10.73
C LYS A 402 22.51 5.91 -11.34
N THR A 403 22.47 6.03 -12.67
CA THR A 403 21.75 7.10 -13.39
C THR A 403 20.45 6.65 -14.03
N ALA A 404 20.26 5.35 -14.20
CA ALA A 404 18.96 4.78 -14.57
C ALA A 404 18.21 4.48 -13.27
N GLY A 405 17.41 5.43 -12.80
CA GLY A 405 16.48 5.24 -11.68
C GLY A 405 15.57 4.06 -11.99
N GLY A 406 16.00 2.89 -11.60
CA GLY A 406 15.22 1.67 -11.64
C GLY A 406 14.09 1.81 -10.61
N ASN A 407 12.90 1.89 -11.11
CA ASN A 407 11.66 1.94 -10.36
C ASN A 407 11.38 0.52 -9.85
N LEU A 408 11.79 0.22 -8.64
CA LEU A 408 11.56 -1.07 -7.99
C LEU A 408 10.43 -0.93 -6.97
N ASP A 409 9.39 -1.70 -7.18
CA ASP A 409 8.06 -1.54 -6.60
C ASP A 409 7.90 -1.91 -5.11
N SER A 410 8.95 -2.39 -4.43
CA SER A 410 8.92 -2.49 -2.97
C SER A 410 10.29 -2.17 -2.36
N PRO A 411 10.34 -1.38 -1.26
CA PRO A 411 11.58 -1.09 -0.54
C PRO A 411 12.27 -2.36 0.00
N GLU A 412 11.51 -3.40 0.28
CA GLU A 412 11.98 -4.66 0.84
C GLU A 412 12.64 -5.56 -0.21
N LEU A 413 12.04 -5.69 -1.39
CA LEU A 413 12.66 -6.39 -2.54
C LEU A 413 13.90 -5.68 -3.05
N ASN A 414 13.89 -4.33 -3.05
CA ASN A 414 15.08 -3.52 -3.34
C ASN A 414 16.19 -3.71 -2.33
N ALA A 415 15.85 -3.89 -1.05
CA ALA A 415 16.83 -4.19 -0.01
C ALA A 415 17.45 -5.58 -0.22
N VAL A 416 16.66 -6.57 -0.65
CA VAL A 416 17.12 -7.92 -0.96
C VAL A 416 18.07 -7.93 -2.16
N GLU A 417 17.67 -7.30 -3.27
CA GLU A 417 18.52 -7.21 -4.47
C GLU A 417 19.80 -6.40 -4.21
N ARG A 418 19.72 -5.31 -3.44
CA ARG A 418 20.90 -4.52 -3.05
C ARG A 418 21.83 -5.26 -2.09
N LEU A 419 21.33 -6.18 -1.26
CA LEU A 419 22.15 -7.03 -0.41
C LEU A 419 22.83 -8.13 -1.24
N ILE A 420 22.12 -8.69 -2.22
CA ILE A 420 22.65 -9.67 -3.17
C ILE A 420 23.77 -9.06 -4.02
N ASP A 421 23.62 -7.79 -4.47
CA ASP A 421 24.62 -7.10 -5.31
C ASP A 421 25.85 -6.59 -4.53
N LYS A 422 25.82 -6.54 -3.19
CA LYS A 422 26.92 -6.01 -2.36
C LYS A 422 27.94 -7.06 -1.88
N GLU A 423 27.61 -8.33 -1.96
CA GLU A 423 28.55 -9.39 -1.60
C GLU A 423 29.50 -9.69 -2.78
N ASN A 424 30.72 -9.16 -2.72
CA ASN A 424 31.87 -9.33 -3.62
C ASN A 424 31.73 -8.78 -5.07
N PRO A 425 32.07 -7.53 -5.30
CA PRO A 425 31.99 -6.93 -6.63
C PRO A 425 33.08 -7.37 -7.63
N ASP A 426 34.15 -8.04 -7.22
CA ASP A 426 35.39 -8.17 -8.03
C ASP A 426 35.82 -9.61 -8.38
N GLU A 427 35.15 -10.67 -7.95
CA GLU A 427 35.48 -12.03 -8.39
C GLU A 427 34.59 -12.54 -9.54
N PRO A 428 35.15 -13.19 -10.57
CA PRO A 428 34.38 -13.87 -11.62
C PRO A 428 33.73 -15.11 -10.99
N GLY A 429 32.54 -14.93 -10.39
CA GLY A 429 31.77 -16.00 -9.78
C GLY A 429 31.01 -16.83 -10.79
N PHE A 430 30.68 -18.05 -10.43
CA PHE A 430 29.81 -18.96 -11.17
C PHE A 430 28.45 -18.29 -11.48
N THR A 431 28.00 -18.36 -12.75
CA THR A 431 26.66 -17.97 -13.14
C THR A 431 25.93 -19.11 -13.83
N VAL A 432 24.67 -19.32 -13.50
CA VAL A 432 23.82 -20.33 -14.16
C VAL A 432 23.65 -20.03 -15.66
N TYR A 433 23.64 -18.77 -16.03
CA TYR A 433 23.54 -18.34 -17.44
C TYR A 433 24.73 -18.83 -18.27
N ASP A 434 25.95 -18.65 -17.79
CA ASP A 434 27.14 -19.07 -18.48
C ASP A 434 27.25 -20.61 -18.49
N ASP A 435 26.91 -21.27 -17.38
CA ASP A 435 26.89 -22.74 -17.27
C ASP A 435 25.95 -23.38 -18.29
N ILE A 436 24.70 -22.86 -18.41
CA ILE A 436 23.73 -23.35 -19.39
C ILE A 436 24.26 -23.11 -20.82
N ARG A 437 24.80 -21.92 -21.11
CA ARG A 437 25.35 -21.61 -22.43
C ARG A 437 26.49 -22.53 -22.82
N GLU A 438 27.42 -22.76 -21.93
CA GLU A 438 28.56 -23.64 -22.17
C GLU A 438 28.13 -25.11 -22.39
N LYS A 439 27.20 -25.60 -21.57
CA LYS A 439 26.64 -26.95 -21.71
C LYS A 439 25.88 -27.11 -23.03
N LEU A 440 25.11 -26.11 -23.46
CA LEU A 440 24.39 -26.15 -24.74
C LEU A 440 25.34 -26.09 -25.93
N VAL A 441 26.42 -25.30 -25.86
CA VAL A 441 27.46 -25.23 -26.87
C VAL A 441 28.22 -26.55 -26.95
N ALA A 442 28.56 -27.18 -25.84
CA ALA A 442 29.19 -28.50 -25.75
C ALA A 442 28.31 -29.61 -26.40
N ARG A 443 27.00 -29.45 -26.41
CA ARG A 443 26.03 -30.34 -27.06
C ARG A 443 25.78 -30.01 -28.54
N GLY A 444 26.48 -29.02 -29.10
CA GLY A 444 26.46 -28.69 -30.53
C GLY A 444 25.52 -27.57 -30.93
N ILE A 445 24.92 -26.83 -30.00
CA ILE A 445 24.18 -25.61 -30.34
C ILE A 445 25.17 -24.48 -30.64
N PRO A 446 25.11 -23.84 -31.82
CA PRO A 446 26.00 -22.74 -32.16
C PRO A 446 25.86 -21.58 -31.15
N ARG A 447 26.99 -21.03 -30.68
CA ARG A 447 27.00 -19.98 -29.66
C ARG A 447 26.18 -18.74 -30.08
N GLU A 448 26.16 -18.38 -31.34
CA GLU A 448 25.39 -17.28 -31.92
C GLU A 448 23.87 -17.48 -31.86
N GLN A 449 23.40 -18.71 -31.63
CA GLN A 449 22.00 -19.04 -31.48
C GLN A 449 21.52 -18.89 -30.00
N ILE A 450 22.44 -18.65 -29.06
CA ILE A 450 22.17 -18.46 -27.64
C ILE A 450 22.49 -17.01 -27.29
N ALA A 451 21.55 -16.30 -26.68
CA ALA A 451 21.75 -14.88 -26.32
C ALA A 451 21.22 -14.59 -24.92
N PHE A 452 21.83 -13.63 -24.24
CA PHE A 452 21.33 -13.07 -22.99
C PHE A 452 20.75 -11.67 -23.21
N ILE A 453 19.57 -11.42 -22.71
CA ILE A 453 18.96 -10.07 -22.77
C ILE A 453 19.86 -9.01 -22.11
N HIS A 454 20.67 -9.43 -21.14
CA HIS A 454 21.59 -8.58 -20.39
C HIS A 454 22.72 -8.00 -21.26
N GLU A 455 23.04 -8.63 -22.40
CA GLU A 455 24.04 -8.15 -23.36
C GLU A 455 23.47 -6.99 -24.23
N ALA A 456 22.15 -6.83 -24.28
CA ALA A 456 21.47 -5.77 -25.03
C ALA A 456 21.16 -4.56 -24.16
N ASN A 457 22.18 -3.75 -23.84
CA ASN A 457 22.09 -2.61 -22.90
C ASN A 457 21.41 -1.35 -23.46
N THR A 458 21.10 -1.30 -24.75
CA THR A 458 20.42 -0.15 -25.39
C THR A 458 19.15 -0.60 -26.09
N GLU A 459 18.18 0.29 -26.22
CA GLU A 459 16.91 -0.01 -26.91
C GLU A 459 17.13 -0.48 -28.35
N VAL A 460 18.11 0.08 -29.05
CA VAL A 460 18.49 -0.35 -30.42
C VAL A 460 18.95 -1.80 -30.40
N ARG A 461 19.89 -2.16 -29.51
CA ARG A 461 20.39 -3.54 -29.41
C ARG A 461 19.29 -4.53 -28.98
N LYS A 462 18.35 -4.11 -28.14
CA LYS A 462 17.21 -4.95 -27.78
C LYS A 462 16.31 -5.21 -29.00
N LYS A 463 16.02 -4.19 -29.80
CA LYS A 463 15.24 -4.34 -31.04
C LYS A 463 15.91 -5.29 -32.02
N GLU A 464 17.21 -5.16 -32.21
CA GLU A 464 18.01 -6.06 -33.05
C GLU A 464 17.98 -7.50 -32.53
N LEU A 465 18.14 -7.69 -31.23
CA LEU A 465 18.06 -9.00 -30.57
C LEU A 465 16.68 -9.63 -30.76
N PHE A 466 15.61 -8.88 -30.54
CA PHE A 466 14.25 -9.37 -30.73
C PHE A 466 13.94 -9.71 -32.20
N ALA A 467 14.50 -8.95 -33.14
CA ALA A 467 14.42 -9.29 -34.57
C ALA A 467 15.12 -10.61 -34.89
N LYS A 468 16.32 -10.86 -34.31
CA LYS A 468 17.05 -12.12 -34.44
C LYS A 468 16.30 -13.30 -33.82
N VAL A 469 15.61 -13.12 -32.73
CA VAL A 469 14.75 -14.16 -32.12
C VAL A 469 13.54 -14.45 -33.02
N ARG A 470 12.83 -13.42 -33.52
CA ARG A 470 11.68 -13.64 -34.45
C ARG A 470 12.09 -14.34 -35.73
N SER A 471 13.27 -14.04 -36.26
CA SER A 471 13.78 -14.72 -37.47
C SER A 471 14.30 -16.15 -37.23
N GLY A 472 14.47 -16.56 -35.93
CA GLY A 472 15.07 -17.83 -35.58
C GLY A 472 16.60 -17.88 -35.75
N GLN A 473 17.28 -16.69 -35.83
CA GLN A 473 18.74 -16.63 -35.79
C GLN A 473 19.24 -16.87 -34.34
N VAL A 474 18.57 -16.28 -33.36
CA VAL A 474 18.72 -16.62 -31.94
C VAL A 474 17.59 -17.56 -31.58
N ARG A 475 17.92 -18.78 -31.17
CA ARG A 475 16.95 -19.82 -30.85
C ARG A 475 16.72 -20.03 -29.37
N VAL A 476 17.68 -19.62 -28.53
CA VAL A 476 17.55 -19.63 -27.07
C VAL A 476 17.84 -18.25 -26.54
N LEU A 477 16.83 -17.60 -25.95
CA LEU A 477 16.98 -16.30 -25.28
C LEU A 477 16.80 -16.48 -23.78
N MET A 478 17.82 -16.08 -23.01
CA MET A 478 17.82 -16.17 -21.57
C MET A 478 17.75 -14.78 -20.93
N GLY A 479 16.98 -14.64 -19.84
CA GLY A 479 16.90 -13.38 -19.15
C GLY A 479 16.07 -13.40 -17.88
N SER A 480 16.09 -12.28 -17.16
CA SER A 480 15.30 -12.07 -15.96
C SER A 480 13.89 -11.59 -16.28
N THR A 481 12.94 -11.84 -15.38
CA THR A 481 11.56 -11.36 -15.48
C THR A 481 11.51 -9.85 -15.71
N PHE A 482 12.30 -9.09 -14.98
CA PHE A 482 12.37 -7.63 -15.12
C PHE A 482 12.74 -7.17 -16.54
N LYS A 483 13.69 -7.85 -17.20
CA LYS A 483 14.17 -7.45 -18.54
C LYS A 483 13.34 -8.04 -19.69
N MET A 484 12.74 -9.19 -19.50
CA MET A 484 11.97 -9.91 -20.51
C MET A 484 10.46 -9.93 -20.26
N GLY A 485 10.03 -9.74 -19.01
CA GLY A 485 8.63 -9.82 -18.60
C GLY A 485 7.74 -8.69 -19.15
N ALA A 486 8.28 -7.54 -19.52
CA ALA A 486 7.52 -6.43 -20.08
C ALA A 486 7.98 -6.06 -21.50
N GLY A 487 7.04 -5.81 -22.41
CA GLY A 487 7.29 -5.19 -23.71
C GLY A 487 8.05 -6.00 -24.75
N MET A 488 8.31 -7.27 -24.50
CA MET A 488 8.98 -8.14 -25.45
C MET A 488 7.96 -8.76 -26.43
N ASN A 489 8.22 -8.64 -27.73
CA ASN A 489 7.38 -9.17 -28.79
C ASN A 489 8.20 -10.13 -29.69
N VAL A 490 8.33 -11.39 -29.28
CA VAL A 490 9.18 -12.41 -29.92
C VAL A 490 8.46 -13.75 -30.15
N GLN A 491 7.13 -13.77 -30.03
CA GLN A 491 6.31 -14.97 -29.99
C GLN A 491 6.24 -15.75 -31.31
N ASP A 492 6.58 -15.19 -32.47
CA ASP A 492 6.33 -15.76 -33.76
C ASP A 492 6.68 -17.26 -33.91
N ARG A 493 7.86 -17.65 -33.43
CA ARG A 493 8.42 -19.00 -33.50
C ARG A 493 8.61 -19.65 -32.12
N LEU A 494 8.06 -19.01 -31.07
CA LEU A 494 8.28 -19.42 -29.71
C LEU A 494 7.48 -20.66 -29.35
N VAL A 495 8.15 -21.78 -29.10
CA VAL A 495 7.52 -23.08 -28.83
C VAL A 495 7.65 -23.50 -27.36
N ALA A 496 8.69 -23.03 -26.64
CA ALA A 496 8.89 -23.39 -25.25
C ALA A 496 9.32 -22.20 -24.39
N LEU A 497 8.88 -22.24 -23.16
CA LEU A 497 9.27 -21.33 -22.09
C LEU A 497 9.73 -22.16 -20.88
N HIS A 498 10.87 -21.80 -20.31
CA HIS A 498 11.45 -22.46 -19.17
C HIS A 498 11.49 -21.52 -17.98
N ASP A 499 10.71 -21.80 -16.95
CA ASP A 499 10.74 -21.12 -15.65
C ASP A 499 11.72 -21.87 -14.74
N LEU A 500 13.00 -21.46 -14.76
CA LEU A 500 14.07 -22.13 -14.03
C LEU A 500 14.05 -21.82 -12.53
N ASP A 501 13.53 -20.65 -12.17
CA ASP A 501 13.30 -20.23 -10.81
C ASP A 501 11.88 -19.70 -10.61
N CYS A 502 11.39 -19.79 -9.37
CA CYS A 502 10.09 -19.26 -8.99
C CYS A 502 10.19 -17.75 -8.67
N PRO A 503 9.41 -16.88 -9.34
CA PRO A 503 9.33 -15.47 -8.96
C PRO A 503 8.54 -15.30 -7.65
N TRP A 504 8.66 -14.12 -7.02
CA TRP A 504 7.93 -13.83 -5.79
C TRP A 504 6.43 -13.55 -5.96
N ARG A 505 6.03 -13.13 -7.16
CA ARG A 505 4.68 -12.65 -7.44
C ARG A 505 3.99 -13.53 -8.47
N PRO A 506 2.71 -13.89 -8.26
CA PRO A 506 1.92 -14.57 -9.28
C PRO A 506 1.85 -13.82 -10.60
N GLY A 507 1.73 -12.48 -10.56
CA GLY A 507 1.70 -11.62 -11.75
C GLY A 507 2.96 -11.73 -12.61
N ASP A 508 4.11 -12.05 -12.04
CA ASP A 508 5.35 -12.26 -12.79
C ASP A 508 5.28 -13.56 -13.60
N LEU A 509 4.68 -14.63 -13.08
CA LEU A 509 4.42 -15.87 -13.83
C LEU A 509 3.44 -15.63 -14.99
N GLU A 510 2.39 -14.84 -14.75
CA GLU A 510 1.45 -14.48 -15.82
C GLU A 510 2.14 -13.65 -16.89
N GLN A 511 2.99 -12.71 -16.52
CA GLN A 511 3.80 -11.92 -17.45
C GLN A 511 4.77 -12.80 -18.26
N ARG A 512 5.45 -13.78 -17.64
CA ARG A 512 6.32 -14.74 -18.31
C ARG A 512 5.50 -15.57 -19.31
N SER A 513 4.43 -16.23 -18.85
CA SER A 513 3.55 -17.07 -19.69
C SER A 513 2.90 -16.26 -20.82
N GLY A 514 2.51 -15.00 -20.59
CA GLY A 514 1.98 -14.11 -21.60
C GLY A 514 2.96 -13.73 -22.72
N ARG A 515 4.25 -14.12 -22.63
CA ARG A 515 5.20 -13.96 -23.75
C ARG A 515 5.05 -15.05 -24.80
N ILE A 516 4.61 -16.23 -24.40
CA ILE A 516 4.44 -17.38 -25.29
C ILE A 516 2.96 -17.61 -25.65
N ILE A 517 2.04 -17.50 -24.69
CA ILE A 517 0.58 -17.58 -24.90
C ILE A 517 0.09 -16.24 -25.46
N ARG A 518 0.40 -15.97 -26.73
CA ARG A 518 0.13 -14.67 -27.33
C ARG A 518 -0.28 -14.79 -28.78
N GLN A 519 -1.15 -13.88 -29.22
CA GLN A 519 -1.53 -13.76 -30.62
C GLN A 519 -0.30 -13.55 -31.51
N GLY A 520 -0.32 -14.13 -32.69
CA GLY A 520 0.78 -14.07 -33.65
C GLY A 520 1.86 -15.14 -33.42
N ASN A 521 1.71 -16.03 -32.46
CA ASN A 521 2.50 -17.24 -32.37
C ASN A 521 2.04 -18.22 -33.45
N ARG A 522 2.97 -18.78 -34.20
CA ARG A 522 2.67 -19.72 -35.31
C ARG A 522 2.37 -21.13 -34.83
N ASN A 523 2.79 -21.48 -33.63
CA ASN A 523 2.57 -22.79 -33.05
C ASN A 523 1.13 -22.89 -32.53
N LYS A 524 0.48 -24.02 -32.73
CA LYS A 524 -0.85 -24.30 -32.16
C LYS A 524 -0.77 -24.67 -30.69
N GLU A 525 0.31 -25.32 -30.29
CA GLU A 525 0.61 -25.75 -28.92
C GLU A 525 1.97 -25.20 -28.51
N VAL A 526 2.10 -24.85 -27.25
CA VAL A 526 3.34 -24.35 -26.65
C VAL A 526 3.58 -25.00 -25.31
N HIS A 527 4.85 -25.18 -24.96
CA HIS A 527 5.26 -25.90 -23.77
C HIS A 527 5.84 -24.96 -22.72
N ILE A 528 5.33 -25.03 -21.49
CA ILE A 528 5.80 -24.25 -20.36
C ILE A 528 6.39 -25.22 -19.32
N TYR A 529 7.71 -25.18 -19.16
CA TYR A 529 8.45 -26.03 -18.24
C TYR A 529 8.70 -25.29 -16.93
N ARG A 530 8.28 -25.86 -15.82
CA ARG A 530 8.54 -25.36 -14.47
C ARG A 530 9.48 -26.33 -13.77
N TYR A 531 10.64 -25.83 -13.36
CA TYR A 531 11.69 -26.63 -12.73
C TYR A 531 11.68 -26.44 -11.23
N VAL A 532 11.61 -27.54 -10.50
CA VAL A 532 11.49 -27.55 -9.03
C VAL A 532 12.51 -28.52 -8.43
N THR A 533 13.25 -28.10 -7.42
CA THR A 533 14.04 -29.03 -6.59
C THR A 533 13.22 -29.40 -5.35
N GLU A 534 12.86 -30.69 -5.24
CA GLU A 534 12.03 -31.22 -4.16
C GLU A 534 12.69 -31.01 -2.78
N SER A 535 11.88 -30.91 -1.73
CA SER A 535 12.37 -30.77 -0.33
C SER A 535 13.35 -29.58 -0.13
N THR A 536 13.19 -28.52 -0.92
CA THR A 536 13.95 -27.28 -0.77
C THR A 536 13.02 -26.06 -0.73
N PHE A 537 13.58 -24.89 -0.49
CA PHE A 537 12.88 -23.61 -0.55
C PHE A 537 12.16 -23.38 -1.88
N ASP A 538 12.62 -23.99 -2.94
CA ASP A 538 12.06 -23.87 -4.28
C ASP A 538 10.64 -24.45 -4.35
N ALA A 539 10.45 -25.69 -3.86
CA ALA A 539 9.14 -26.36 -3.83
C ALA A 539 8.09 -25.56 -3.02
N TYR A 540 8.53 -25.03 -1.87
CA TYR A 540 7.66 -24.21 -1.01
C TYR A 540 7.23 -22.92 -1.72
N LEU A 541 8.15 -22.23 -2.39
CA LEU A 541 7.85 -20.98 -3.11
C LEU A 541 6.86 -21.21 -4.25
N TRP A 542 7.02 -22.27 -5.03
CA TRP A 542 6.07 -22.64 -6.08
C TRP A 542 4.67 -22.86 -5.52
N GLN A 543 4.55 -23.57 -4.40
CA GLN A 543 3.26 -23.80 -3.73
C GLN A 543 2.64 -22.48 -3.24
N THR A 544 3.45 -21.62 -2.64
CA THR A 544 3.00 -20.32 -2.12
C THR A 544 2.49 -19.41 -3.25
N VAL A 545 3.24 -19.31 -4.35
CA VAL A 545 2.84 -18.49 -5.52
C VAL A 545 1.60 -19.06 -6.19
N GLU A 546 1.47 -20.39 -6.28
CA GLU A 546 0.28 -21.03 -6.84
C GLU A 546 -0.99 -20.74 -5.98
N ASN A 547 -0.86 -20.80 -4.66
CA ASN A 547 -1.96 -20.48 -3.76
C ASN A 547 -2.37 -19.02 -3.88
N LYS A 548 -1.42 -18.09 -3.95
CA LYS A 548 -1.67 -16.66 -4.21
C LYS A 548 -2.37 -16.45 -5.57
N GLN A 549 -1.94 -17.13 -6.61
CA GLN A 549 -2.54 -17.02 -7.94
C GLN A 549 -3.98 -17.52 -7.97
N LYS A 550 -4.26 -18.66 -7.34
CA LYS A 550 -5.62 -19.19 -7.17
C LYS A 550 -6.53 -18.18 -6.48
N PHE A 551 -6.03 -17.58 -5.41
CA PHE A 551 -6.73 -16.57 -4.64
C PHE A 551 -7.07 -15.33 -5.47
N ILE A 552 -6.08 -14.69 -6.11
CA ILE A 552 -6.30 -13.51 -6.96
C ILE A 552 -7.29 -13.84 -8.10
N SER A 553 -7.14 -15.00 -8.72
CA SER A 553 -8.01 -15.45 -9.81
C SER A 553 -9.47 -15.64 -9.37
N GLN A 554 -9.71 -16.24 -8.19
CA GLN A 554 -11.06 -16.41 -7.64
C GLN A 554 -11.76 -15.06 -7.42
N ILE A 555 -11.04 -14.08 -6.88
CA ILE A 555 -11.60 -12.75 -6.64
C ILE A 555 -11.90 -12.03 -7.96
N MET A 556 -10.94 -12.00 -8.88
CA MET A 556 -11.06 -11.23 -10.12
C MET A 556 -12.10 -11.82 -11.08
N THR A 557 -12.28 -13.14 -11.11
CA THR A 557 -13.23 -13.79 -12.02
C THR A 557 -14.67 -13.80 -11.50
N SER A 558 -14.87 -13.64 -10.20
CA SER A 558 -16.18 -13.76 -9.53
C SER A 558 -16.90 -15.08 -9.84
N LYS A 559 -16.17 -16.13 -10.24
CA LYS A 559 -16.73 -17.45 -10.60
C LYS A 559 -17.16 -18.26 -9.39
N SER A 560 -16.68 -17.92 -8.19
CA SER A 560 -17.12 -18.51 -6.93
C SER A 560 -17.62 -17.40 -6.00
N PRO A 561 -18.81 -17.52 -5.42
CA PRO A 561 -19.30 -16.58 -4.42
C PRO A 561 -18.61 -16.84 -3.07
N VAL A 562 -17.30 -16.80 -3.03
CA VAL A 562 -16.53 -16.88 -1.79
C VAL A 562 -16.73 -15.57 -1.06
N ARG A 563 -17.39 -15.61 0.10
CA ARG A 563 -17.62 -14.40 0.91
C ARG A 563 -16.38 -13.92 1.65
N SER A 564 -15.41 -14.80 1.86
CA SER A 564 -14.16 -14.47 2.56
C SER A 564 -12.99 -15.24 1.96
N CYS A 565 -11.80 -14.64 2.01
CA CYS A 565 -10.57 -15.25 1.54
C CYS A 565 -9.37 -14.80 2.38
N GLU A 566 -8.33 -15.61 2.42
CA GLU A 566 -7.08 -15.30 3.13
C GLU A 566 -6.07 -14.63 2.21
N ASP A 567 -5.42 -13.57 2.70
CA ASP A 567 -4.33 -12.88 1.99
C ASP A 567 -2.99 -13.44 2.48
N ILE A 568 -2.15 -13.90 1.55
CA ILE A 568 -0.83 -14.48 1.84
C ILE A 568 0.23 -13.54 1.30
N ASP A 569 0.73 -12.64 2.14
CA ASP A 569 1.81 -11.70 1.77
C ASP A 569 3.05 -11.95 2.61
N GLU A 570 3.97 -12.79 2.10
CA GLU A 570 5.26 -13.03 2.74
C GLU A 570 6.43 -12.96 1.76
N ALA A 571 7.36 -12.04 2.06
CA ALA A 571 8.63 -11.90 1.35
C ALA A 571 9.78 -12.74 1.97
N ALA A 572 9.57 -13.32 3.15
CA ALA A 572 10.54 -14.16 3.84
C ALA A 572 9.83 -15.34 4.53
N LEU A 573 10.46 -16.52 4.46
CA LEU A 573 9.98 -17.70 5.18
C LEU A 573 10.08 -17.48 6.69
N SER A 574 9.09 -17.92 7.43
CA SER A 574 9.13 -17.98 8.88
C SER A 574 10.10 -19.10 9.32
N TYR A 575 10.60 -19.00 10.55
CA TYR A 575 11.43 -20.07 11.13
C TYR A 575 10.71 -21.43 11.12
N ALA A 576 9.40 -21.42 11.35
CA ALA A 576 8.57 -22.60 11.34
C ALA A 576 8.57 -23.30 9.97
N GLU A 577 8.38 -22.54 8.91
CA GLU A 577 8.36 -23.05 7.54
C GLU A 577 9.72 -23.61 7.13
N ILE A 578 10.81 -22.95 7.50
CA ILE A 578 12.16 -23.44 7.25
C ILE A 578 12.41 -24.78 7.96
N LYS A 579 12.05 -24.87 9.24
CA LYS A 579 12.21 -26.10 10.03
C LYS A 579 11.38 -27.26 9.46
N ALA A 580 10.13 -27.01 9.05
CA ALA A 580 9.27 -28.01 8.43
C ALA A 580 9.84 -28.54 7.10
N LEU A 581 10.38 -27.64 6.27
CA LEU A 581 11.07 -28.00 5.02
C LEU A 581 12.29 -28.92 5.26
N CYS A 582 13.04 -28.68 6.34
CA CYS A 582 14.26 -29.42 6.64
C CYS A 582 13.99 -30.79 7.29
N ALA A 583 12.89 -30.91 8.05
CA ALA A 583 12.60 -32.12 8.81
C ALA A 583 11.93 -33.23 7.99
N GLY A 584 11.21 -32.85 6.90
CA GLY A 584 10.47 -33.80 6.07
C GLY A 584 9.34 -34.56 6.78
N ASP A 585 9.01 -34.20 8.03
CA ASP A 585 7.96 -34.82 8.85
C ASP A 585 6.73 -33.89 8.92
N GLU A 586 5.62 -34.36 8.37
CA GLU A 586 4.37 -33.63 8.28
C GLU A 586 3.77 -33.28 9.66
N ARG A 587 4.05 -34.07 10.70
CA ARG A 587 3.63 -33.83 12.09
C ARG A 587 4.37 -32.63 12.71
N ILE A 588 5.59 -32.37 12.33
CA ILE A 588 6.34 -31.17 12.77
C ILE A 588 5.68 -29.94 12.18
N ARG A 589 5.24 -30.01 10.92
CA ARG A 589 4.49 -28.91 10.26
C ARG A 589 3.16 -28.69 10.98
N GLU A 590 2.37 -29.75 11.21
CA GLU A 590 1.10 -29.67 11.95
C GLU A 590 1.30 -29.06 13.35
N LYS A 591 2.32 -29.50 14.10
CA LYS A 591 2.66 -28.92 15.40
C LYS A 591 2.93 -27.42 15.30
N MET A 592 3.70 -26.99 14.32
CA MET A 592 4.10 -25.59 14.19
C MET A 592 2.93 -24.69 13.78
N ASP A 593 2.09 -25.17 12.86
CA ASP A 593 0.84 -24.48 12.51
C ASP A 593 -0.08 -24.35 13.74
N LEU A 594 -0.16 -25.41 14.57
CA LEU A 594 -0.90 -25.38 15.81
C LEU A 594 -0.29 -24.46 16.87
N ASP A 595 1.07 -24.42 17.00
CA ASP A 595 1.76 -23.48 17.90
C ASP A 595 1.39 -22.03 17.55
N VAL A 596 1.43 -21.68 16.26
CA VAL A 596 1.04 -20.35 15.77
C VAL A 596 -0.43 -20.08 16.02
N ASP A 597 -1.30 -21.03 15.69
CA ASP A 597 -2.73 -20.90 15.86
C ASP A 597 -3.15 -20.75 17.33
N VAL A 598 -2.58 -21.56 18.23
CA VAL A 598 -2.84 -21.47 19.67
C VAL A 598 -2.33 -20.15 20.24
N ALA A 599 -1.15 -19.69 19.84
CA ALA A 599 -0.61 -18.39 20.25
C ALA A 599 -1.53 -17.25 19.76
N ARG A 600 -2.00 -17.33 18.50
CA ARG A 600 -2.96 -16.38 17.91
C ARG A 600 -4.27 -16.35 18.68
N LEU A 601 -4.87 -17.51 18.94
CA LEU A 601 -6.15 -17.61 19.66
C LEU A 601 -6.04 -17.10 21.10
N ARG A 602 -4.93 -17.34 21.77
CA ARG A 602 -4.63 -16.77 23.10
C ARG A 602 -4.55 -15.25 23.06
N LEU A 603 -3.89 -14.69 22.05
CA LEU A 603 -3.81 -13.23 21.85
C LEU A 603 -5.20 -12.64 21.54
N MET A 604 -5.97 -13.29 20.69
CA MET A 604 -7.35 -12.88 20.38
C MET A 604 -8.23 -12.92 21.62
N LYS A 605 -8.10 -13.93 22.48
CA LYS A 605 -8.79 -14.01 23.77
C LYS A 605 -8.39 -12.87 24.69
N ALA A 606 -7.10 -12.55 24.77
CA ALA A 606 -6.61 -11.42 25.55
C ALA A 606 -7.13 -10.07 25.03
N ASN A 607 -7.16 -9.90 23.70
CA ASN A 607 -7.74 -8.72 23.04
C ASN A 607 -9.25 -8.62 23.29
N HIS A 608 -9.98 -9.72 23.19
CA HIS A 608 -11.41 -9.79 23.50
C HIS A 608 -11.66 -9.38 24.95
N GLN A 609 -10.90 -9.90 25.90
CA GLN A 609 -10.96 -9.48 27.29
C GLN A 609 -10.69 -7.97 27.47
N SER A 610 -9.69 -7.46 26.79
CA SER A 610 -9.36 -6.03 26.81
C SER A 610 -10.48 -5.17 26.21
N GLN A 611 -11.14 -5.65 25.15
CA GLN A 611 -12.33 -5.01 24.57
C GLN A 611 -13.51 -5.02 25.53
N GLN A 612 -13.75 -6.14 26.24
CA GLN A 612 -14.79 -6.23 27.26
C GLN A 612 -14.57 -5.21 28.38
N TYR A 613 -13.34 -5.04 28.88
CA TYR A 613 -13.03 -4.02 29.88
C TYR A 613 -13.25 -2.59 29.36
N ARG A 614 -12.87 -2.31 28.10
CA ARG A 614 -13.14 -1.00 27.47
C ARG A 614 -14.63 -0.75 27.30
N LEU A 615 -15.39 -1.79 26.94
CA LEU A 615 -16.83 -1.73 26.78
C LEU A 615 -17.49 -1.42 28.12
N GLU A 616 -17.04 -2.06 29.20
CA GLU A 616 -17.49 -1.82 30.56
C GLU A 616 -17.21 -0.36 30.99
N ASP A 617 -16.00 0.17 30.74
CA ASP A 617 -15.66 1.55 31.07
C ASP A 617 -16.49 2.56 30.24
N ASN A 618 -16.76 2.26 28.98
CA ASN A 618 -17.65 3.06 28.14
C ASN A 618 -19.09 3.07 28.66
N ILE A 619 -19.62 1.92 29.08
CA ILE A 619 -20.97 1.79 29.63
C ILE A 619 -21.09 2.54 30.96
N LEU A 620 -20.06 2.46 31.81
CA LEU A 620 -20.13 3.04 33.15
C LEU A 620 -19.83 4.54 33.17
N ARG A 621 -19.00 5.05 32.27
CA ARG A 621 -18.50 6.42 32.30
C ARG A 621 -18.80 7.23 31.06
N HIS A 622 -18.45 6.70 29.89
CA HIS A 622 -18.41 7.49 28.64
C HIS A 622 -19.81 7.78 28.10
N PHE A 623 -20.63 6.76 27.90
CA PHE A 623 -22.01 6.93 27.40
C PHE A 623 -22.90 7.72 28.34
N PRO A 624 -22.91 7.49 29.66
CA PRO A 624 -23.69 8.32 30.58
C PRO A 624 -23.31 9.81 30.52
N ALA A 625 -22.00 10.11 30.46
CA ALA A 625 -21.53 11.49 30.36
C ALA A 625 -22.01 12.16 29.05
N GLN A 626 -21.90 11.46 27.92
CA GLN A 626 -22.39 11.97 26.64
C GLN A 626 -23.92 12.16 26.60
N ILE A 627 -24.67 11.24 27.22
CA ILE A 627 -26.14 11.37 27.34
C ILE A 627 -26.49 12.61 28.13
N GLU A 628 -25.85 12.85 29.26
CA GLU A 628 -26.12 14.03 30.10
C GLU A 628 -25.70 15.33 29.38
N GLU A 629 -24.58 15.34 28.69
CA GLU A 629 -24.12 16.46 27.87
C GLU A 629 -25.16 16.80 26.77
N ASN A 630 -25.58 15.79 25.98
CA ASN A 630 -26.57 16.00 24.91
C ASN A 630 -27.94 16.44 25.48
N LYS A 631 -28.40 15.91 26.62
CA LYS A 631 -29.58 16.39 27.30
C LYS A 631 -29.44 17.86 27.74
N GLY A 632 -28.25 18.22 28.25
CA GLY A 632 -27.93 19.60 28.58
C GLY A 632 -28.04 20.53 27.35
N PHE A 633 -27.52 20.10 26.19
CA PHE A 633 -27.66 20.85 24.94
C PHE A 633 -29.13 20.97 24.51
N LEU A 634 -29.92 19.87 24.57
CA LEU A 634 -31.34 19.93 24.21
C LEU A 634 -32.12 20.92 25.09
N SER A 635 -31.91 20.82 26.41
CA SER A 635 -32.57 21.76 27.35
C SER A 635 -32.14 23.21 27.12
N GLY A 636 -30.86 23.43 26.74
CA GLY A 636 -30.34 24.72 26.38
C GLY A 636 -30.98 25.28 25.10
N PHE A 637 -31.07 24.47 24.03
CA PHE A 637 -31.75 24.87 22.81
C PHE A 637 -33.25 25.11 23.00
N GLU A 638 -33.92 24.30 23.81
CA GLU A 638 -35.33 24.52 24.14
C GLU A 638 -35.56 25.87 24.84
N ALA A 639 -34.70 26.23 25.80
CA ALA A 639 -34.76 27.52 26.47
C ALA A 639 -34.52 28.67 25.49
N ASP A 640 -33.53 28.53 24.59
CA ASP A 640 -33.20 29.56 23.61
C ASP A 640 -34.29 29.70 22.54
N MET A 641 -34.95 28.64 22.14
CA MET A 641 -36.10 28.67 21.23
C MET A 641 -37.30 29.37 21.89
N ARG A 642 -37.59 29.12 23.17
CA ARG A 642 -38.64 29.88 23.90
C ARG A 642 -38.30 31.37 24.00
N THR A 643 -37.04 31.73 24.22
CA THR A 643 -36.56 33.10 24.19
C THR A 643 -36.80 33.74 22.83
N LEU A 644 -36.54 33.01 21.74
CA LEU A 644 -36.76 33.47 20.37
C LEU A 644 -38.25 33.64 20.03
N GLU A 645 -39.12 32.75 20.54
CA GLU A 645 -40.57 32.83 20.42
C GLU A 645 -41.16 34.03 21.20
N ALA A 646 -40.57 34.33 22.36
CA ALA A 646 -40.97 35.52 23.16
C ALA A 646 -40.58 36.85 22.47
N HIS A 647 -39.58 36.81 21.57
CA HIS A 647 -39.10 37.98 20.82
C HIS A 647 -39.21 37.73 19.32
N PRO A 648 -40.41 37.61 18.75
CA PRO A 648 -40.64 37.23 17.39
C PRO A 648 -40.09 38.27 16.39
N HIS A 649 -39.71 37.81 15.21
CA HIS A 649 -39.36 38.69 14.11
C HIS A 649 -40.64 39.35 13.56
N PRO A 650 -40.70 40.70 13.43
CA PRO A 650 -41.86 41.37 12.84
C PRO A 650 -42.12 40.85 11.42
N LYS A 651 -43.43 40.75 11.02
CA LYS A 651 -43.80 40.27 9.67
C LYS A 651 -43.24 41.16 8.56
N ASP A 652 -43.25 42.47 8.83
CA ASP A 652 -42.75 43.49 7.90
C ASP A 652 -41.80 44.43 8.66
N GLY A 653 -40.47 44.06 8.68
CA GLY A 653 -39.52 44.97 9.27
C GLY A 653 -38.33 44.25 9.99
N PHE A 654 -37.65 45.03 10.78
CA PHE A 654 -36.53 44.63 11.63
C PHE A 654 -36.93 44.63 13.11
N ALA A 655 -36.52 43.65 13.89
CA ALA A 655 -36.92 43.51 15.29
C ALA A 655 -36.35 44.60 16.23
N GLY A 656 -35.46 45.43 15.72
CA GLY A 656 -34.64 46.34 16.51
C GLY A 656 -33.49 45.58 17.19
N MET A 657 -32.39 46.28 17.38
CA MET A 657 -31.17 45.70 17.98
C MET A 657 -30.54 46.76 18.90
N GLU A 658 -30.15 46.33 20.08
CA GLU A 658 -29.37 47.18 20.96
C GLU A 658 -27.88 46.98 20.61
N VAL A 659 -27.18 48.11 20.31
CA VAL A 659 -25.72 48.08 20.07
C VAL A 659 -25.12 49.27 20.82
N LYS A 660 -24.15 49.00 21.71
CA LYS A 660 -23.45 49.98 22.57
C LYS A 660 -24.37 50.85 23.44
N GLY A 661 -25.56 50.31 23.80
CA GLY A 661 -26.51 50.98 24.66
C GLY A 661 -27.59 51.75 23.87
N ASP A 662 -27.48 51.87 22.53
CA ASP A 662 -28.48 52.53 21.69
C ASP A 662 -29.38 51.44 21.07
N PHE A 663 -30.71 51.61 21.16
CA PHE A 663 -31.69 50.74 20.53
C PHE A 663 -31.99 51.21 19.11
N LEU A 664 -31.55 50.45 18.13
CA LEU A 664 -31.62 50.79 16.71
C LEU A 664 -32.76 50.00 16.04
N THR A 665 -33.72 50.74 15.43
CA THR A 665 -34.88 50.15 14.75
C THR A 665 -34.70 50.04 13.23
N ASP A 666 -33.66 50.66 12.69
CA ASP A 666 -33.32 50.65 11.28
C ASP A 666 -32.17 49.64 11.02
N LYS A 667 -32.35 48.82 9.94
CA LYS A 667 -31.39 47.78 9.56
C LYS A 667 -30.02 48.33 9.18
N ASP A 668 -29.97 49.42 8.47
CA ASP A 668 -28.73 49.98 7.97
C ASP A 668 -27.91 50.56 9.13
N ASN A 669 -28.59 51.24 10.05
CA ASN A 669 -27.98 51.80 11.25
C ASN A 669 -27.49 50.70 12.20
N ALA A 670 -28.25 49.62 12.39
CA ALA A 670 -27.86 48.49 13.20
C ALA A 670 -26.64 47.75 12.63
N GLY A 671 -26.65 47.51 11.31
CA GLY A 671 -25.51 46.85 10.63
C GLY A 671 -24.25 47.72 10.65
N ALA A 672 -24.39 49.06 10.49
CA ALA A 672 -23.26 49.99 10.61
C ALA A 672 -22.67 50.00 12.03
N ALA A 673 -23.54 49.98 13.05
CA ALA A 673 -23.14 49.97 14.46
C ALA A 673 -22.34 48.66 14.81
N ILE A 674 -22.74 47.51 14.26
CA ILE A 674 -21.99 46.27 14.40
C ILE A 674 -20.60 46.41 13.76
N LEU A 675 -20.48 46.94 12.55
CA LEU A 675 -19.20 47.18 11.90
C LEU A 675 -18.34 48.21 12.66
N GLU A 676 -18.94 49.19 13.31
CA GLU A 676 -18.23 50.13 14.17
C GLU A 676 -17.70 49.46 15.44
N ALA A 677 -18.43 48.49 15.99
CA ALA A 677 -17.98 47.70 17.12
C ALA A 677 -16.73 46.84 16.84
N PHE A 678 -16.43 46.55 15.53
CA PHE A 678 -15.18 45.89 15.14
C PHE A 678 -13.93 46.65 15.58
N LYS A 679 -14.01 47.98 15.68
CA LYS A 679 -12.89 48.85 16.13
C LYS A 679 -12.51 48.60 17.58
N ASP A 680 -13.47 48.17 18.40
CA ASP A 680 -13.28 47.99 19.83
C ASP A 680 -12.79 46.54 20.16
N ALA A 681 -13.03 45.61 19.28
CA ALA A 681 -12.62 44.23 19.45
C ALA A 681 -11.12 44.04 19.07
N LYS A 682 -10.24 43.83 20.03
CA LYS A 682 -8.79 43.77 19.82
C LYS A 682 -8.17 42.40 20.14
N GLY A 683 -8.95 41.33 20.33
CA GLY A 683 -8.42 40.03 20.69
C GLY A 683 -9.45 38.93 20.93
N LEU A 684 -9.02 37.87 21.61
CA LEU A 684 -9.85 36.70 21.94
C LEU A 684 -10.81 36.95 23.12
N GLU A 685 -10.66 38.02 23.84
CA GLU A 685 -11.57 38.38 24.92
C GLU A 685 -12.90 38.86 24.36
N PRO A 686 -14.05 38.30 24.80
CA PRO A 686 -15.37 38.71 24.32
C PRO A 686 -15.70 40.12 24.75
N VAL A 687 -15.90 41.03 23.82
CA VAL A 687 -16.37 42.41 24.07
C VAL A 687 -17.88 42.43 23.97
N PRO A 688 -18.65 42.74 25.02
CA PRO A 688 -20.09 42.85 24.97
C PRO A 688 -20.47 44.06 24.08
N ILE A 689 -21.35 43.86 23.14
CA ILE A 689 -21.77 44.90 22.20
C ILE A 689 -23.26 45.25 22.25
N GLY A 690 -24.10 44.48 22.97
CA GLY A 690 -25.53 44.77 23.09
C GLY A 690 -26.39 43.51 23.15
N SER A 691 -27.63 43.65 22.68
CA SER A 691 -28.57 42.52 22.68
C SER A 691 -29.42 42.47 21.41
N TYR A 692 -29.84 41.27 21.01
CA TYR A 692 -30.72 41.05 19.88
C TYR A 692 -31.69 39.90 20.13
N ARG A 693 -32.98 40.16 20.03
CA ARG A 693 -34.10 39.21 20.20
C ARG A 693 -33.97 38.35 21.48
N GLY A 694 -33.60 39.01 22.60
CA GLY A 694 -33.45 38.37 23.90
C GLY A 694 -32.09 37.68 24.12
N PHE A 695 -31.20 37.74 23.15
CA PHE A 695 -29.81 37.19 23.27
C PHE A 695 -28.82 38.32 23.50
N SER A 696 -27.91 38.14 24.46
CA SER A 696 -26.82 39.10 24.61
C SER A 696 -25.76 38.86 23.53
N MET A 697 -25.19 39.94 23.03
CA MET A 697 -24.20 39.89 21.93
C MET A 697 -22.81 40.24 22.46
N SER A 698 -21.82 39.40 22.09
CA SER A 698 -20.42 39.71 22.33
C SER A 698 -19.58 39.41 21.08
N LEU A 699 -18.58 40.24 20.84
CA LEU A 699 -17.70 40.16 19.67
C LEU A 699 -16.30 39.67 20.09
N THR A 700 -15.76 38.72 19.36
CA THR A 700 -14.39 38.25 19.48
C THR A 700 -13.67 38.31 18.13
N VAL A 701 -12.33 38.42 18.16
CA VAL A 701 -11.53 38.43 16.94
C VAL A 701 -10.60 37.22 16.96
N GLU A 702 -10.70 36.38 15.92
CA GLU A 702 -9.90 35.19 15.75
C GLU A 702 -8.94 35.33 14.54
N ASN A 703 -8.08 34.36 14.32
CA ASN A 703 -7.13 34.30 13.21
C ASN A 703 -6.28 35.57 13.00
N PHE A 704 -5.67 36.05 14.10
CA PHE A 704 -4.78 37.23 14.07
C PHE A 704 -5.44 38.52 13.52
N GLY A 705 -6.70 38.76 13.86
CA GLY A 705 -7.38 40.00 13.48
C GLY A 705 -8.14 39.94 12.14
N LYS A 706 -8.29 38.74 11.55
CA LYS A 706 -8.95 38.58 10.24
C LYS A 706 -10.45 38.26 10.34
N ASP A 707 -10.84 37.46 11.36
CA ASP A 707 -12.21 36.95 11.45
C ASP A 707 -12.90 37.51 12.70
N PHE A 708 -14.03 38.16 12.49
CA PHE A 708 -14.88 38.70 13.53
C PHE A 708 -16.01 37.72 13.82
N ILE A 709 -16.04 37.20 15.06
CA ILE A 709 -17.05 36.24 15.51
C ILE A 709 -17.98 36.90 16.50
N LEU A 710 -19.25 37.03 16.13
CA LEU A 710 -20.31 37.41 17.05
C LEU A 710 -20.84 36.18 17.78
N THR A 711 -20.89 36.24 19.09
CA THR A 711 -21.54 35.23 19.92
C THR A 711 -22.83 35.76 20.47
N LEU A 712 -23.96 35.16 20.07
CA LEU A 712 -25.26 35.36 20.64
C LEU A 712 -25.41 34.39 21.83
N LYS A 713 -25.50 34.92 23.03
CA LYS A 713 -25.56 34.14 24.25
C LYS A 713 -26.94 34.19 24.87
N GLY A 714 -27.61 33.05 24.83
CA GLY A 714 -28.78 32.73 25.64
C GLY A 714 -28.40 31.72 26.73
N ARG A 715 -29.13 30.61 26.83
CA ARG A 715 -28.68 29.44 27.60
C ARG A 715 -27.51 28.71 26.92
N MET A 716 -27.55 28.75 25.57
CA MET A 716 -26.45 28.27 24.71
C MET A 716 -25.70 29.49 24.13
N SER A 717 -24.60 29.18 23.44
CA SER A 717 -23.82 30.18 22.71
C SER A 717 -23.88 29.88 21.20
N HIS A 718 -24.42 30.82 20.43
CA HIS A 718 -24.56 30.73 18.99
C HIS A 718 -23.55 31.65 18.30
N ARG A 719 -22.54 31.04 17.69
CA ARG A 719 -21.46 31.78 17.03
C ARG A 719 -21.81 32.10 15.58
N VAL A 720 -21.54 33.30 15.17
CA VAL A 720 -21.80 33.82 13.82
C VAL A 720 -20.55 34.52 13.32
N GLU A 721 -20.01 34.07 12.22
CA GLU A 721 -18.90 34.72 11.54
C GLU A 721 -19.43 35.95 10.77
N LEU A 722 -18.87 37.12 11.07
CA LEU A 722 -19.27 38.38 10.49
C LEU A 722 -18.34 38.80 9.33
N GLY A 723 -18.91 39.39 8.30
CA GLY A 723 -18.16 39.90 7.15
C GLY A 723 -18.12 41.41 7.11
N LYS A 724 -17.68 41.96 5.99
CA LYS A 724 -17.57 43.41 5.73
C LYS A 724 -18.91 44.08 5.29
N ASP A 725 -19.92 43.31 4.98
CA ASP A 725 -21.25 43.81 4.57
C ASP A 725 -22.19 43.94 5.77
N ALA A 726 -22.64 45.15 6.05
CA ALA A 726 -23.50 45.48 7.18
C ALA A 726 -24.83 44.71 7.15
N ARG A 727 -25.52 44.67 6.00
CA ARG A 727 -26.82 44.00 5.82
C ARG A 727 -26.64 42.47 5.84
N GLY A 728 -25.57 41.98 5.19
CA GLY A 728 -25.24 40.56 5.18
C GLY A 728 -24.96 40.02 6.59
N ASN A 729 -24.39 40.79 7.49
CA ASN A 729 -24.15 40.38 8.87
C ASN A 729 -25.49 40.20 9.63
N LEU A 730 -26.46 41.02 9.47
CA LEU A 730 -27.80 40.87 10.06
C LEU A 730 -28.50 39.62 9.56
N VAL A 731 -28.41 39.34 8.26
CA VAL A 731 -28.96 38.11 7.67
C VAL A 731 -28.27 36.87 8.25
N ARG A 732 -26.95 36.91 8.45
CA ARG A 732 -26.21 35.81 9.08
C ARG A 732 -26.63 35.56 10.52
N ILE A 733 -26.87 36.64 11.27
CA ILE A 733 -27.36 36.59 12.66
C ILE A 733 -28.76 35.96 12.68
N ASP A 734 -29.67 36.42 11.85
CA ASP A 734 -31.03 35.89 11.76
C ASP A 734 -31.04 34.43 11.31
N ASN A 735 -30.22 34.07 10.34
CA ASN A 735 -30.08 32.68 9.89
C ASN A 735 -29.53 31.76 10.99
N ALA A 736 -28.60 32.24 11.80
CA ALA A 736 -28.06 31.46 12.90
C ALA A 736 -29.10 31.18 13.99
N LEU A 737 -29.98 32.15 14.27
CA LEU A 737 -31.12 31.97 15.14
C LEU A 737 -32.21 31.08 14.52
N ALA A 738 -32.49 31.24 13.24
CA ALA A 738 -33.48 30.45 12.50
C ALA A 738 -33.09 28.97 12.36
N GLN A 739 -31.80 28.66 12.38
CA GLN A 739 -31.28 27.29 12.31
C GLN A 739 -31.34 26.53 13.66
N MET A 740 -31.76 27.15 14.76
CA MET A 740 -31.84 26.47 16.06
C MET A 740 -32.69 25.18 16.05
N PRO A 741 -33.89 25.15 15.43
CA PRO A 741 -34.70 23.93 15.38
C PRO A 741 -34.00 22.76 14.65
N GLU A 742 -33.20 23.03 13.62
CA GLU A 742 -32.42 22.02 12.92
C GLU A 742 -31.26 21.53 13.77
N ARG A 743 -30.57 22.42 14.48
CA ARG A 743 -29.53 22.05 15.44
C ARG A 743 -30.07 21.23 16.60
N TYR A 744 -31.26 21.58 17.10
CA TYR A 744 -31.97 20.81 18.11
C TYR A 744 -32.20 19.36 17.63
N LYS A 745 -32.77 19.19 16.43
CA LYS A 745 -32.98 17.86 15.82
C LYS A 745 -31.69 17.10 15.63
N THR A 746 -30.62 17.78 15.26
CA THR A 746 -29.28 17.13 15.14
C THR A 746 -28.76 16.62 16.47
N VAL A 747 -28.93 17.37 17.56
CA VAL A 747 -28.54 16.94 18.90
C VAL A 747 -29.45 15.84 19.40
N GLN A 748 -30.75 15.91 19.11
CA GLN A 748 -31.69 14.84 19.42
C GLN A 748 -31.29 13.51 18.74
N GLY A 749 -30.97 13.55 17.45
CA GLY A 749 -30.48 12.37 16.72
C GLY A 749 -29.15 11.83 17.28
N ARG A 750 -28.27 12.71 17.77
CA ARG A 750 -27.04 12.28 18.48
C ARG A 750 -27.37 11.58 19.78
N LEU A 751 -28.31 12.11 20.57
CA LEU A 751 -28.72 11.49 21.83
C LEU A 751 -29.31 10.09 21.59
N GLU A 752 -30.21 9.96 20.60
CA GLU A 752 -30.80 8.68 20.20
C GLU A 752 -29.73 7.67 19.76
N ASN A 753 -28.75 8.13 18.99
CA ASN A 753 -27.63 7.29 18.55
C ASN A 753 -26.77 6.82 19.73
N VAL A 754 -26.40 7.72 20.65
CA VAL A 754 -25.62 7.36 21.86
C VAL A 754 -26.39 6.38 22.74
N GLN A 755 -27.71 6.53 22.87
CA GLN A 755 -28.56 5.62 23.63
C GLN A 755 -28.62 4.22 22.94
N ALA A 756 -28.72 4.19 21.61
CA ALA A 756 -28.68 2.95 20.84
C ALA A 756 -27.31 2.24 20.98
N GLN A 757 -26.22 3.01 20.91
CA GLN A 757 -24.87 2.49 21.15
C GLN A 757 -24.70 1.93 22.55
N LEU A 758 -25.22 2.59 23.57
CA LEU A 758 -25.22 2.10 24.94
C LEU A 758 -26.02 0.78 25.06
N ALA A 759 -27.18 0.69 24.42
CA ALA A 759 -27.99 -0.53 24.42
C ALA A 759 -27.25 -1.69 23.75
N THR A 760 -26.64 -1.44 22.60
CA THR A 760 -25.81 -2.42 21.87
C THR A 760 -24.60 -2.83 22.71
N ALA A 761 -23.89 -1.88 23.31
CA ALA A 761 -22.74 -2.13 24.16
C ALA A 761 -23.10 -3.02 25.36
N LYS A 762 -24.27 -2.78 25.99
CA LYS A 762 -24.78 -3.62 27.09
C LYS A 762 -25.12 -5.04 26.63
N ALA A 763 -25.61 -5.21 25.40
CA ALA A 763 -25.91 -6.52 24.83
C ALA A 763 -24.64 -7.31 24.43
N GLU A 764 -23.55 -6.60 24.14
CA GLU A 764 -22.24 -7.20 23.80
C GLU A 764 -21.38 -7.50 25.05
N LEU A 765 -21.63 -6.79 26.16
CA LEU A 765 -20.89 -7.00 27.40
C LEU A 765 -21.14 -8.39 27.97
N GLY A 766 -20.07 -9.09 28.31
CA GLY A 766 -20.16 -10.44 28.92
C GLY A 766 -20.33 -11.58 27.91
N LYS A 767 -20.32 -11.31 26.59
CA LYS A 767 -20.33 -12.40 25.62
C LYS A 767 -19.03 -13.21 25.73
N PRO A 768 -19.11 -14.56 25.71
CA PRO A 768 -17.90 -15.38 25.75
C PRO A 768 -17.07 -15.19 24.49
N PHE A 769 -15.78 -15.49 24.61
CA PHE A 769 -14.88 -15.45 23.45
C PHE A 769 -15.39 -16.44 22.36
N PRO A 770 -15.63 -15.98 21.11
CA PRO A 770 -16.29 -16.83 20.10
C PRO A 770 -15.50 -18.09 19.74
N GLN A 771 -14.17 -18.04 19.84
CA GLN A 771 -13.27 -19.14 19.47
C GLN A 771 -12.72 -19.91 20.70
N GLU A 772 -13.40 -19.88 21.83
CA GLU A 772 -12.98 -20.60 23.04
C GLU A 772 -12.90 -22.12 22.81
N ALA A 773 -13.85 -22.68 22.07
CA ALA A 773 -13.90 -24.10 21.73
C ALA A 773 -12.71 -24.48 20.81
N GLU A 774 -12.45 -23.68 19.78
CA GLU A 774 -11.32 -23.87 18.85
C GLU A 774 -9.97 -23.79 19.59
N LEU A 775 -9.82 -22.78 20.48
CA LEU A 775 -8.62 -22.66 21.31
C LEU A 775 -8.39 -23.89 22.18
N LYS A 776 -9.45 -24.45 22.77
CA LYS A 776 -9.36 -25.64 23.61
C LYS A 776 -8.97 -26.88 22.79
N GLU A 777 -9.59 -27.07 21.63
CA GLU A 777 -9.33 -28.19 20.72
C GLU A 777 -7.88 -28.17 20.19
N LYS A 778 -7.47 -27.03 19.64
CA LYS A 778 -6.12 -26.87 19.09
C LYS A 778 -5.03 -26.97 20.18
N SER A 779 -5.30 -26.46 21.38
CA SER A 779 -4.37 -26.60 22.51
C SER A 779 -4.23 -28.07 22.96
N ALA A 780 -5.30 -28.84 22.90
CA ALA A 780 -5.24 -30.27 23.22
C ALA A 780 -4.45 -31.05 22.16
N ARG A 781 -4.72 -30.79 20.87
CA ARG A 781 -3.99 -31.42 19.76
C ARG A 781 -2.50 -31.08 19.76
N LEU A 782 -2.16 -29.82 20.06
CA LEU A 782 -0.78 -29.39 20.23
C LEU A 782 -0.08 -30.15 21.37
N ALA A 783 -0.76 -30.38 22.49
CA ALA A 783 -0.21 -31.15 23.60
C ALA A 783 0.03 -32.61 23.22
N GLU A 784 -0.85 -33.23 22.43
CA GLU A 784 -0.68 -34.58 21.89
C GLU A 784 0.55 -34.68 20.99
N LEU A 785 0.68 -33.74 20.01
CA LEU A 785 1.83 -33.73 19.10
C LEU A 785 3.15 -33.47 19.83
N ASN A 786 3.15 -32.65 20.88
CA ASN A 786 4.32 -32.45 21.72
C ASN A 786 4.75 -33.75 22.42
N ALA A 787 3.79 -34.54 22.90
CA ALA A 787 4.07 -35.84 23.51
C ALA A 787 4.54 -36.89 22.49
N GLU A 788 3.93 -36.93 21.29
CA GLU A 788 4.33 -37.87 20.22
C GLU A 788 5.73 -37.60 19.65
N LEU A 789 6.11 -36.35 19.54
CA LEU A 789 7.38 -35.92 18.94
C LEU A 789 8.55 -35.91 19.97
N ASN A 790 8.32 -36.27 21.23
CA ASN A 790 9.30 -36.25 22.33
C ASN A 790 10.13 -34.95 22.44
N ILE A 791 9.48 -33.79 22.09
CA ILE A 791 10.17 -32.49 22.03
C ILE A 791 10.16 -31.80 23.41
N ASP A 792 10.04 -32.53 24.49
CA ASP A 792 10.08 -31.98 25.85
C ASP A 792 11.52 -31.88 26.43
N ASP A 793 12.53 -31.89 25.59
CA ASP A 793 13.86 -31.38 25.96
C ASP A 793 13.84 -29.83 25.95
N ARG A 794 13.19 -29.28 27.00
CA ARG A 794 13.32 -27.86 27.33
C ARG A 794 14.80 -27.58 27.54
N THR A 795 15.37 -26.75 26.71
CA THR A 795 16.76 -26.34 26.86
C THR A 795 16.96 -25.71 28.24
N PRO A 796 18.13 -25.91 28.89
CA PRO A 796 18.42 -25.29 30.22
C PRO A 796 18.22 -23.77 30.27
N LEU A 797 18.22 -23.09 29.11
CA LEU A 797 17.97 -21.67 28.95
C LEU A 797 16.48 -21.27 29.11
N GLU A 798 15.52 -22.09 28.63
CA GLU A 798 14.10 -21.84 28.81
C GLU A 798 13.66 -22.05 30.25
N GLN A 799 14.21 -23.05 30.94
CA GLN A 799 14.02 -23.26 32.39
C GLN A 799 14.61 -22.10 33.21
N ALA A 800 15.72 -21.50 32.76
CA ALA A 800 16.31 -20.34 33.44
C ALA A 800 15.46 -19.08 33.23
N ALA A 801 14.82 -18.90 32.06
CA ALA A 801 13.97 -17.76 31.76
C ALA A 801 12.65 -17.79 32.55
N GLU A 802 11.98 -18.94 32.71
CA GLU A 802 10.81 -19.11 33.56
C GLU A 802 11.12 -18.88 35.04
N ASN A 803 12.27 -19.35 35.51
CA ASN A 803 12.70 -19.11 36.89
C ASN A 803 13.03 -17.64 37.18
N VAL A 804 13.43 -16.85 36.20
CA VAL A 804 13.64 -15.39 36.32
C VAL A 804 12.30 -14.63 36.32
N VAL A 805 11.31 -15.07 35.58
CA VAL A 805 9.98 -14.47 35.56
C VAL A 805 9.19 -14.77 36.85
N ALA A 806 9.37 -15.97 37.44
CA ALA A 806 8.72 -16.36 38.68
C ALA A 806 9.28 -15.64 39.92
N LYS A 807 10.44 -14.98 39.85
CA LYS A 807 11.08 -14.25 40.97
C LYS A 807 10.86 -12.75 40.97
N ARG A 808 10.07 -12.18 40.08
CA ARG A 808 9.70 -10.74 40.17
C ARG A 808 8.41 -10.63 40.99
N PRO A 809 8.47 -10.04 42.20
CA PRO A 809 7.27 -9.85 43.00
C PRO A 809 6.34 -8.88 42.31
N SER A 810 5.07 -9.26 42.16
CA SER A 810 3.99 -8.46 41.60
C SER A 810 3.96 -7.08 42.29
N VAL A 811 3.84 -6.00 41.48
CA VAL A 811 3.67 -4.63 41.95
C VAL A 811 2.44 -4.48 42.90
N LEU A 812 1.43 -5.33 42.73
CA LEU A 812 0.26 -5.45 43.61
C LEU A 812 0.59 -5.97 45.02
N GLY A 813 1.65 -6.75 45.18
CA GLY A 813 2.13 -7.21 46.49
C GLY A 813 2.74 -6.09 47.36
N LYS A 814 3.26 -5.03 46.73
CA LYS A 814 3.86 -3.87 47.44
C LYS A 814 2.84 -2.85 47.94
N LEU A 815 1.58 -2.93 47.49
CA LEU A 815 0.51 -2.02 47.91
C LEU A 815 -0.28 -2.47 49.13
N LYS A 816 0.03 -3.65 49.69
CA LYS A 816 -0.70 -4.23 50.85
C LYS A 816 0.07 -4.23 52.19
N VAL A 817 1.16 -3.44 52.32
CA VAL A 817 1.86 -3.30 53.61
C VAL A 817 1.51 -1.94 54.22
N PRO A 818 0.86 -1.89 55.41
CA PRO A 818 0.60 -0.60 56.07
C PRO A 818 1.91 0.04 56.55
N SER A 819 2.06 1.32 56.30
CA SER A 819 3.19 2.10 56.76
C SER A 819 3.15 2.25 58.32
N VAL A 820 4.14 1.69 59.00
CA VAL A 820 4.42 1.99 60.39
C VAL A 820 5.37 3.19 60.44
N HIS A 821 4.93 4.27 61.04
CA HIS A 821 5.75 5.45 61.34
C HIS A 821 6.80 5.11 62.41
N GLY A 822 8.05 5.46 62.11
CA GLY A 822 9.13 5.50 63.09
C GLY A 822 10.11 6.59 62.69
N ALA A 823 10.18 7.57 63.59
CA ALA A 823 11.05 8.75 63.50
C ALA A 823 12.54 8.41 63.69
N GLY A 824 13.40 9.19 63.07
CA GLY A 824 14.78 9.34 63.59
C GLY A 824 15.87 9.49 62.55
N GLU A 825 16.35 10.72 62.49
CA GLU A 825 17.73 11.23 62.41
C GLU A 825 18.42 11.37 61.01
N LYS A 826 18.79 12.62 60.84
CA LYS A 826 19.71 13.21 59.88
C LYS A 826 21.15 12.70 60.02
N LYS A 827 21.86 12.51 58.92
CA LYS A 827 23.26 12.94 58.77
C LYS A 827 23.63 13.21 57.31
N LYS A 828 24.27 14.39 57.13
CA LYS A 828 24.91 14.93 55.95
C LYS A 828 26.28 14.27 55.69
N SER A 829 26.69 14.20 54.43
CA SER A 829 27.99 14.64 53.87
C SER A 829 28.04 14.20 52.42
N HIS A 830 28.16 15.13 51.51
CA HIS A 830 29.29 15.74 50.83
C HIS A 830 30.12 14.84 49.93
N GLU A 831 30.15 15.27 48.71
CA GLU A 831 31.26 15.48 47.74
C GLU A 831 31.67 14.37 46.77
N GLN A 832 31.63 14.81 45.53
CA GLN A 832 32.68 14.93 44.48
C GLN A 832 32.90 13.66 43.64
N GLU A 833 32.84 13.79 42.38
CA GLU A 833 33.43 14.34 41.20
C GLU A 833 33.67 13.26 40.12
N ALA A 834 33.27 13.58 38.93
CA ALA A 834 33.92 13.49 37.62
C ALA A 834 34.50 12.11 37.13
N ARG A 835 33.88 11.59 36.12
CA ARG A 835 34.41 11.53 34.72
C ARG A 835 33.41 11.04 33.77
#